data_2a991b91ac4010a3816a1adef6b1385e
#
_entry.id   2a991b91ac4010a3816a1adef6b1385e
#
_cell.length_a   1.000
_cell.length_b   1.000
_cell.length_c   1.000
_cell.angle_alpha   90.00
_cell.angle_beta   90.00
_cell.angle_gamma   90.00
#
_symmetry.space_group_name_H-M   'P 1'
#
loop_
_entity.id
_entity.type
_entity.pdbx_description
1 polymer ?
#
loop_
_entity_poly.entity_id
_entity_poly.type
_entity_poly.pdbx_seq_one_letter_code
_entity_poly.pdbx_strand_id
1 'polypeptide(L)'
;MSGSYSLLCYTRVPTSREEANNEDIAFSMHLALRSHLDGSWTPLNENYGIFFAAGVPIAAATPESRRACTAAARFKTDPYTTVRAASDAVAHGAAMPGVDIELKSLKDPHLFRLASGRFAVAATRTARGGGADGSERSAFLLATSRDLTSYDQRGLVLLGPTSGVHRPTVIYNDAERRYVIRWHDDDGHAMRAVCADIIAAVGTTLPAEPDDTAEPIAASNANDVNATSVRRDYGIADAVPGNEIDITEQEAATLIARFGRVYNTGVTVPSMTVSADLYDGEARDLIGSLGRTAAKLQYSDGSTAMRAVDWDAAQLAALADDAAAGRLKPGERRTVRGRIRQTDYPVPFAVERADPSVFAWNYNGEQLFMFIATDDTDGNCVDPNGGRTHMPLRVATSIADLSDAAGGRDREIDLLTRGDRNSEGRAMTGCFWAPELHVIGGKLSVLFMPCFDGPAADPDGTANDRAGKPDMWTGRCHIMQLRQDADGRDLDPRDPANWTVPEPILGPGERILNPVQRISLDMTVIVDSGRWYYAWQQVGSVWIAPFDPGRPTRLTGEPTQIVVPEFAWDNMIAEGPNAFVHEGKIFLIYSGSLVGIDYTTGLVTAPAGVRADLTDPATWTKLDYPLQKSGMYNGEWQLGTGHGMWSHDEGGNLIYVFHNAEYDNGRYGGRDAQVRRVHWSGEGMPILDMQRDEELNPAYAGVTMEIAVR
;
A
#
# COMPACT_ATOMS: atom_id res chain seq x y z
N MET A 1 27.53 14.71 -21.68
CA MET A 1 27.20 15.76 -20.71
C MET A 1 27.54 15.19 -19.35
N SER A 2 28.43 15.81 -18.57
CA SER A 2 28.70 15.38 -17.20
C SER A 2 27.41 15.52 -16.40
N GLY A 3 26.97 14.49 -15.74
CA GLY A 3 25.77 14.52 -14.89
C GLY A 3 25.96 15.54 -13.75
N SER A 4 24.86 16.16 -13.33
CA SER A 4 24.88 17.10 -12.17
C SER A 4 24.74 16.36 -10.84
N TYR A 5 24.44 15.07 -10.87
CA TYR A 5 24.21 14.19 -9.72
C TYR A 5 24.91 12.85 -9.89
N SER A 6 25.35 12.27 -8.76
CA SER A 6 25.72 10.87 -8.66
C SER A 6 24.58 10.08 -8.02
N LEU A 7 24.34 8.87 -8.53
CA LEU A 7 23.39 7.89 -7.99
C LEU A 7 24.16 6.67 -7.52
N LEU A 8 24.01 6.32 -6.25
CA LEU A 8 24.54 5.12 -5.62
C LEU A 8 23.44 4.06 -5.57
N CYS A 9 23.70 2.84 -6.06
CA CYS A 9 22.91 1.68 -5.72
C CYS A 9 23.63 0.82 -4.68
N TYR A 10 22.87 0.23 -3.75
CA TYR A 10 23.42 -0.53 -2.63
C TYR A 10 22.37 -1.50 -2.06
N THR A 11 22.82 -2.47 -1.27
CA THR A 11 21.99 -3.25 -0.35
C THR A 11 22.31 -2.82 1.08
N ARG A 12 21.66 -3.40 2.08
CA ARG A 12 21.93 -3.09 3.49
C ARG A 12 22.28 -4.34 4.29
N VAL A 13 22.92 -4.12 5.43
CA VAL A 13 23.01 -5.12 6.49
C VAL A 13 21.73 -5.02 7.32
N PRO A 14 21.03 -6.13 7.62
CA PRO A 14 19.80 -6.09 8.39
C PRO A 14 20.07 -5.71 9.86
N THR A 15 19.81 -4.48 10.22
CA THR A 15 20.10 -3.92 11.55
C THR A 15 18.90 -3.20 12.18
N SER A 16 17.96 -2.71 11.38
CA SER A 16 16.72 -2.15 11.89
C SER A 16 15.86 -3.24 12.55
N ARG A 17 14.94 -2.84 13.43
CA ARG A 17 14.02 -3.75 14.09
C ARG A 17 13.14 -4.51 13.08
N GLU A 18 12.71 -3.83 12.02
CA GLU A 18 11.93 -4.40 10.93
C GLU A 18 12.75 -5.42 10.14
N GLU A 19 13.96 -5.05 9.74
CA GLU A 19 14.88 -5.93 9.01
C GLU A 19 15.36 -7.11 9.85
N ALA A 20 15.48 -6.97 11.15
CA ALA A 20 15.80 -8.09 12.04
C ALA A 20 14.66 -9.12 12.11
N ASN A 21 13.41 -8.69 11.86
CA ASN A 21 12.27 -9.59 11.76
C ASN A 21 12.14 -10.22 10.36
N ASN A 22 12.46 -9.44 9.33
CA ASN A 22 12.48 -9.86 7.93
C ASN A 22 13.75 -9.32 7.24
N GLU A 23 14.85 -10.07 7.34
CA GLU A 23 16.14 -9.66 6.79
C GLU A 23 16.15 -9.49 5.25
N ASP A 24 15.19 -10.13 4.56
CA ASP A 24 15.05 -10.01 3.11
C ASP A 24 14.74 -8.59 2.63
N ILE A 25 14.22 -7.72 3.51
CA ILE A 25 14.03 -6.30 3.22
C ILE A 25 15.37 -5.61 2.94
N ALA A 26 16.41 -5.91 3.71
CA ALA A 26 17.75 -5.37 3.52
C ALA A 26 18.43 -5.90 2.24
N PHE A 27 18.09 -7.13 1.84
CA PHE A 27 18.58 -7.78 0.62
C PHE A 27 17.73 -7.41 -0.62
N SER A 28 17.57 -6.11 -0.82
CA SER A 28 16.94 -5.46 -1.97
C SER A 28 17.83 -4.32 -2.46
N MET A 29 17.58 -3.78 -3.65
CA MET A 29 18.32 -2.62 -4.11
C MET A 29 17.75 -1.34 -3.54
N HIS A 30 18.61 -0.56 -2.89
CA HIS A 30 18.38 0.77 -2.38
C HIS A 30 19.08 1.79 -3.28
N LEU A 31 18.62 3.04 -3.27
CA LEU A 31 19.23 4.13 -4.01
C LEU A 31 19.50 5.32 -3.08
N ALA A 32 20.60 6.03 -3.36
CA ALA A 32 20.88 7.32 -2.75
C ALA A 32 21.39 8.32 -3.79
N LEU A 33 21.01 9.59 -3.63
CA LEU A 33 21.41 10.69 -4.48
C LEU A 33 22.46 11.57 -3.80
N ARG A 34 23.37 12.10 -4.62
CA ARG A 34 24.29 13.15 -4.22
C ARG A 34 24.36 14.22 -5.31
N SER A 35 24.05 15.45 -4.97
CA SER A 35 24.36 16.60 -5.82
C SER A 35 25.87 16.84 -5.85
N HIS A 36 26.41 17.17 -6.99
CA HIS A 36 27.83 17.54 -7.12
C HIS A 36 28.15 18.85 -6.41
N LEU A 37 27.12 19.61 -5.96
CA LEU A 37 27.28 20.90 -5.30
C LEU A 37 27.42 20.78 -3.78
N ASP A 38 26.67 19.87 -3.12
CA ASP A 38 26.63 19.76 -1.66
C ASP A 38 27.45 18.60 -1.08
N GLY A 39 27.74 17.60 -1.89
CA GLY A 39 28.67 16.52 -1.53
C GLY A 39 28.14 15.43 -0.58
N SER A 40 26.95 15.59 0.02
CA SER A 40 26.33 14.60 0.89
C SER A 40 25.43 13.61 0.13
N TRP A 41 25.35 12.38 0.61
CA TRP A 41 24.43 11.38 0.09
C TRP A 41 23.09 11.41 0.83
N THR A 42 22.02 11.44 0.09
CA THR A 42 20.65 11.39 0.61
C THR A 42 20.00 10.07 0.17
N PRO A 43 19.73 9.14 1.10
CA PRO A 43 18.97 7.94 0.80
C PRO A 43 17.57 8.27 0.27
N LEU A 44 17.15 7.55 -0.75
CA LEU A 44 15.80 7.64 -1.30
C LEU A 44 14.87 6.65 -0.61
N ASN A 45 13.55 6.87 -0.71
CA ASN A 45 12.52 6.02 -0.12
C ASN A 45 12.74 5.76 1.39
N GLU A 46 13.23 6.78 2.12
CA GLU A 46 13.55 6.68 3.56
C GLU A 46 14.53 5.55 3.90
N ASN A 47 15.50 5.31 3.01
CA ASN A 47 16.47 4.23 3.11
C ASN A 47 15.84 2.83 3.09
N TYR A 48 14.70 2.66 2.43
CA TYR A 48 14.03 1.39 2.17
C TYR A 48 14.31 0.91 0.74
N GLY A 49 14.16 -0.40 0.48
CA GLY A 49 14.37 -0.98 -0.83
C GLY A 49 13.41 -0.41 -1.89
N ILE A 50 13.92 -0.22 -3.10
CA ILE A 50 13.17 0.26 -4.26
C ILE A 50 12.95 -0.85 -5.29
N PHE A 51 13.88 -1.78 -5.37
CA PHE A 51 13.81 -2.93 -6.27
C PHE A 51 14.08 -4.23 -5.51
N PHE A 52 13.10 -5.11 -5.51
CA PHE A 52 13.13 -6.41 -4.86
C PHE A 52 13.14 -7.51 -5.92
N ALA A 53 13.92 -8.57 -5.70
CA ALA A 53 13.84 -9.75 -6.55
C ALA A 53 12.45 -10.39 -6.43
N ALA A 54 11.82 -10.64 -7.56
CA ALA A 54 10.54 -11.32 -7.58
C ALA A 54 10.69 -12.79 -7.25
N GLY A 55 9.74 -13.32 -6.47
CA GLY A 55 9.66 -14.74 -6.16
C GLY A 55 9.38 -15.61 -7.40
N VAL A 56 9.58 -16.91 -7.26
CA VAL A 56 9.44 -17.90 -8.33
C VAL A 56 8.29 -18.85 -8.00
N PRO A 57 7.34 -19.08 -8.91
CA PRO A 57 6.28 -20.07 -8.68
C PRO A 57 6.87 -21.47 -8.45
N ILE A 58 6.49 -22.13 -7.35
CA ILE A 58 6.98 -23.47 -7.01
C ILE A 58 6.37 -24.52 -7.94
N ALA A 59 5.08 -24.42 -8.25
CA ALA A 59 4.34 -25.42 -9.06
C ALA A 59 4.70 -25.41 -10.55
N ALA A 60 5.31 -24.35 -11.07
CA ALA A 60 5.68 -24.22 -12.48
C ALA A 60 7.13 -24.66 -12.77
N ALA A 61 7.75 -25.42 -11.86
CA ALA A 61 9.19 -25.53 -11.78
C ALA A 61 9.81 -26.54 -12.76
N THR A 62 9.77 -26.23 -14.05
CA THR A 62 10.94 -26.62 -14.87
C THR A 62 12.09 -25.65 -14.58
N PRO A 63 13.37 -26.08 -14.67
CA PRO A 63 14.51 -25.17 -14.57
C PRO A 63 14.39 -23.97 -15.51
N GLU A 64 13.77 -24.11 -16.66
CA GLU A 64 13.56 -23.05 -17.66
C GLU A 64 12.51 -22.03 -17.20
N SER A 65 11.39 -22.46 -16.59
CA SER A 65 10.36 -21.54 -16.10
C SER A 65 10.82 -20.76 -14.87
N ARG A 66 11.66 -21.35 -14.01
CA ARG A 66 12.31 -20.63 -12.89
C ARG A 66 13.25 -19.54 -13.39
N ARG A 67 13.92 -19.77 -14.54
CA ARG A 67 14.87 -18.83 -15.14
C ARG A 67 14.19 -17.64 -15.83
N ALA A 68 13.01 -17.88 -16.39
CA ALA A 68 12.22 -16.91 -17.13
C ALA A 68 11.15 -16.22 -16.26
N CYS A 69 11.28 -16.23 -14.92
CA CYS A 69 10.27 -15.76 -14.02
C CYS A 69 9.95 -14.27 -14.27
N THR A 70 8.86 -14.04 -14.99
CA THR A 70 8.22 -12.75 -15.13
C THR A 70 6.93 -12.77 -14.32
N ALA A 71 6.58 -11.65 -13.69
CA ALA A 71 5.33 -11.47 -12.95
C ALA A 71 4.10 -11.94 -13.78
N ALA A 72 4.10 -11.69 -15.09
CA ALA A 72 3.02 -12.08 -15.99
C ALA A 72 2.77 -13.59 -16.09
N ALA A 73 3.76 -14.45 -15.81
CA ALA A 73 3.58 -15.89 -15.86
C ALA A 73 2.78 -16.43 -14.67
N ARG A 74 2.73 -15.72 -13.56
CA ARG A 74 2.08 -16.13 -12.30
C ARG A 74 0.57 -16.04 -12.35
N PHE A 75 0.06 -15.02 -13.02
CA PHE A 75 -1.37 -14.75 -13.12
C PHE A 75 -2.10 -15.64 -14.15
N LYS A 76 -1.38 -16.53 -14.83
CA LYS A 76 -1.97 -17.44 -15.84
C LYS A 76 -2.30 -18.82 -15.30
N THR A 77 -2.00 -19.12 -14.03
CA THR A 77 -2.33 -20.39 -13.41
C THR A 77 -3.81 -20.43 -13.03
N ASP A 78 -4.44 -21.58 -13.24
CA ASP A 78 -5.79 -21.85 -12.79
C ASP A 78 -5.89 -21.57 -11.28
N PRO A 79 -6.78 -20.67 -10.84
CA PRO A 79 -6.94 -20.31 -9.44
C PRO A 79 -7.20 -21.50 -8.51
N TYR A 80 -7.87 -22.53 -9.04
CA TYR A 80 -8.14 -23.75 -8.27
C TYR A 80 -6.93 -24.67 -8.13
N THR A 81 -5.97 -24.61 -9.04
CA THR A 81 -4.72 -25.37 -8.93
C THR A 81 -3.84 -24.79 -7.81
N THR A 82 -3.73 -23.48 -7.70
CA THR A 82 -3.00 -22.81 -6.61
C THR A 82 -3.64 -23.11 -5.25
N VAL A 83 -4.97 -23.06 -5.17
CA VAL A 83 -5.74 -23.41 -3.96
C VAL A 83 -5.53 -24.87 -3.58
N ARG A 84 -5.46 -25.78 -4.55
CA ARG A 84 -5.24 -27.21 -4.28
C ARG A 84 -3.82 -27.48 -3.75
N ALA A 85 -2.79 -26.87 -4.35
CA ALA A 85 -1.41 -27.00 -3.89
C ALA A 85 -1.22 -26.44 -2.48
N ALA A 86 -1.85 -25.31 -2.17
CA ALA A 86 -1.86 -24.71 -0.84
C ALA A 86 -2.56 -25.63 0.18
N SER A 87 -3.67 -26.28 -0.20
CA SER A 87 -4.37 -27.28 0.64
C SER A 87 -3.51 -28.50 0.94
N ASP A 88 -2.80 -28.99 -0.07
CA ASP A 88 -1.89 -30.13 0.08
C ASP A 88 -0.72 -29.79 1.02
N ALA A 89 -0.21 -28.57 0.96
CA ALA A 89 0.82 -28.07 1.87
C ALA A 89 0.33 -28.03 3.34
N VAL A 90 -0.92 -27.58 3.58
CA VAL A 90 -1.54 -27.61 4.92
C VAL A 90 -1.73 -29.04 5.42
N ALA A 91 -2.21 -29.92 4.57
CA ALA A 91 -2.40 -31.34 4.92
C ALA A 91 -1.09 -32.02 5.35
N HIS A 92 0.04 -31.52 4.91
CA HIS A 92 1.37 -32.00 5.28
C HIS A 92 2.03 -31.20 6.43
N GLY A 93 1.28 -30.35 7.13
CA GLY A 93 1.76 -29.65 8.35
C GLY A 93 2.65 -28.45 8.08
N ALA A 94 2.66 -27.91 6.87
CA ALA A 94 3.29 -26.63 6.59
C ALA A 94 2.48 -25.50 7.26
N ALA A 95 3.17 -24.60 7.94
CA ALA A 95 2.55 -23.39 8.49
C ALA A 95 1.94 -22.57 7.34
N MET A 96 0.71 -22.11 7.52
CA MET A 96 -0.09 -21.29 6.60
C MET A 96 0.30 -21.49 5.13
N PRO A 97 -0.54 -22.02 4.29
CA PRO A 97 -0.22 -22.14 2.88
C PRO A 97 -0.21 -20.73 2.32
N GLY A 98 0.92 -20.12 2.43
CA GLY A 98 1.25 -18.99 1.58
C GLY A 98 1.10 -19.41 0.14
N VAL A 99 1.08 -18.45 -0.71
CA VAL A 99 1.15 -18.62 -2.14
C VAL A 99 2.29 -19.57 -2.50
N ASP A 100 2.09 -20.36 -3.50
CA ASP A 100 3.04 -21.32 -4.08
C ASP A 100 4.23 -20.60 -4.75
N ILE A 101 4.83 -19.65 -4.03
CA ILE A 101 5.95 -18.81 -4.49
C ILE A 101 7.14 -18.99 -3.55
N GLU A 102 8.27 -19.36 -4.14
CA GLU A 102 9.56 -19.31 -3.50
C GLU A 102 10.10 -17.87 -3.55
N LEU A 103 10.15 -17.19 -2.41
CA LEU A 103 10.67 -15.83 -2.33
C LEU A 103 12.17 -15.80 -2.60
N LYS A 104 12.60 -14.72 -3.24
CA LYS A 104 14.00 -14.46 -3.59
C LYS A 104 14.43 -13.12 -3.00
N SER A 105 15.73 -13.03 -2.76
CA SER A 105 16.43 -11.81 -2.38
C SER A 105 17.48 -11.46 -3.43
N LEU A 106 18.16 -10.34 -3.28
CA LEU A 106 19.26 -9.95 -4.15
C LEU A 106 20.43 -9.34 -3.36
N LYS A 107 21.61 -9.49 -3.94
CA LYS A 107 22.85 -8.88 -3.47
C LYS A 107 23.61 -8.26 -4.63
N ASP A 108 24.61 -7.45 -4.29
CA ASP A 108 25.59 -6.90 -5.22
C ASP A 108 24.95 -6.21 -6.44
N PRO A 109 23.99 -5.29 -6.27
CA PRO A 109 23.37 -4.63 -7.40
C PRO A 109 24.39 -3.77 -8.13
N HIS A 110 24.42 -3.88 -9.46
CA HIS A 110 25.21 -3.05 -10.36
C HIS A 110 24.30 -2.36 -11.35
N LEU A 111 24.16 -1.06 -11.19
CA LEU A 111 23.35 -0.20 -12.06
C LEU A 111 24.21 0.31 -13.22
N PHE A 112 23.74 0.18 -14.45
CA PHE A 112 24.47 0.60 -15.65
C PHE A 112 23.55 1.10 -16.75
N ARG A 113 24.14 1.75 -17.78
CA ARG A 113 23.40 2.16 -18.96
C ARG A 113 23.55 1.14 -20.09
N LEU A 114 22.43 0.78 -20.69
CA LEU A 114 22.39 0.03 -21.94
C LEU A 114 22.89 0.89 -23.11
N ALA A 115 23.31 0.26 -24.20
CA ALA A 115 23.64 0.94 -25.45
C ALA A 115 22.51 1.85 -25.97
N SER A 116 21.27 1.57 -25.61
CA SER A 116 20.09 2.39 -25.92
C SER A 116 19.94 3.64 -25.06
N GLY A 117 20.79 3.84 -24.04
CA GLY A 117 20.68 4.90 -23.04
C GLY A 117 19.75 4.60 -21.87
N ARG A 118 18.91 3.56 -21.93
CA ARG A 118 18.10 3.10 -20.81
C ARG A 118 18.97 2.51 -19.70
N PHE A 119 18.40 2.37 -18.50
CA PHE A 119 19.08 1.77 -17.36
C PHE A 119 18.86 0.27 -17.31
N ALA A 120 19.80 -0.43 -16.71
CA ALA A 120 19.67 -1.82 -16.34
C ALA A 120 20.38 -2.10 -15.01
N VAL A 121 19.96 -3.14 -14.33
CA VAL A 121 20.55 -3.65 -13.08
C VAL A 121 20.96 -5.10 -13.31
N ALA A 122 22.19 -5.41 -12.97
CA ALA A 122 22.69 -6.77 -12.80
C ALA A 122 22.85 -7.01 -11.29
N ALA A 123 22.31 -8.11 -10.76
CA ALA A 123 22.39 -8.42 -9.33
C ALA A 123 22.48 -9.94 -9.12
N THR A 124 23.17 -10.36 -8.08
CA THR A 124 23.13 -11.76 -7.64
C THR A 124 21.75 -12.04 -7.03
N ARG A 125 20.95 -12.90 -7.68
CA ARG A 125 19.69 -13.36 -7.07
C ARG A 125 20.01 -14.50 -6.09
N THR A 126 19.45 -14.42 -4.89
CA THR A 126 19.75 -15.30 -3.78
C THR A 126 18.48 -16.00 -3.26
N ALA A 127 18.65 -17.04 -2.49
CA ALA A 127 17.60 -17.53 -1.61
C ALA A 127 17.27 -16.47 -0.53
N ARG A 128 16.21 -16.69 0.23
CA ARG A 128 15.86 -15.85 1.38
C ARG A 128 17.04 -15.69 2.33
N GLY A 129 17.11 -14.54 3.00
CA GLY A 129 18.22 -14.21 3.90
C GLY A 129 19.56 -13.99 3.19
N GLY A 130 19.53 -13.76 1.88
CA GLY A 130 20.73 -13.49 1.10
C GLY A 130 21.67 -14.69 0.95
N GLY A 131 21.25 -15.90 1.29
CA GLY A 131 22.02 -17.13 1.10
C GLY A 131 22.17 -17.52 -0.37
N ALA A 132 23.22 -18.28 -0.71
CA ALA A 132 23.39 -18.75 -2.08
C ALA A 132 22.23 -19.66 -2.51
N ASP A 133 21.68 -19.41 -3.70
CA ASP A 133 20.71 -20.30 -4.31
C ASP A 133 21.42 -21.36 -5.15
N GLY A 134 21.36 -22.60 -4.70
CA GLY A 134 22.04 -23.71 -5.40
C GLY A 134 21.54 -23.95 -6.83
N SER A 135 20.29 -23.57 -7.13
CA SER A 135 19.69 -23.73 -8.47
C SER A 135 20.05 -22.61 -9.44
N GLU A 136 20.49 -21.45 -8.94
CA GLU A 136 20.75 -20.23 -9.70
C GLU A 136 22.19 -19.73 -9.55
N ARG A 137 23.03 -20.52 -8.93
CA ARG A 137 24.40 -20.18 -8.53
C ARG A 137 25.28 -19.63 -9.66
N SER A 138 25.09 -20.12 -10.88
CA SER A 138 25.83 -19.71 -12.07
C SER A 138 25.10 -18.67 -12.91
N ALA A 139 24.37 -17.75 -12.29
CA ALA A 139 23.59 -16.75 -12.99
C ALA A 139 23.54 -15.42 -12.22
N PHE A 140 23.17 -14.38 -12.92
CA PHE A 140 22.73 -13.11 -12.29
C PHE A 140 21.38 -12.67 -12.83
N LEU A 141 20.61 -11.93 -12.00
CA LEU A 141 19.34 -11.32 -12.38
C LEU A 141 19.62 -10.08 -13.23
N LEU A 142 18.95 -9.96 -14.37
CA LEU A 142 18.90 -8.75 -15.19
C LEU A 142 17.54 -8.09 -15.07
N ALA A 143 17.50 -6.82 -14.71
CA ALA A 143 16.33 -5.97 -14.79
C ALA A 143 16.61 -4.72 -15.63
N THR A 144 15.58 -4.10 -16.20
CA THR A 144 15.71 -2.86 -17.00
C THR A 144 14.77 -1.79 -16.47
N SER A 145 15.21 -0.55 -16.54
CA SER A 145 14.39 0.61 -16.17
C SER A 145 14.48 1.71 -17.26
N ARG A 146 13.42 2.49 -17.39
CA ARG A 146 13.39 3.69 -18.26
C ARG A 146 13.70 4.96 -17.48
N ASP A 147 13.32 4.98 -16.22
CA ASP A 147 13.20 6.18 -15.38
C ASP A 147 13.84 6.05 -13.99
N LEU A 148 14.40 4.87 -13.66
CA LEU A 148 14.95 4.52 -12.36
C LEU A 148 13.89 4.36 -11.23
N THR A 149 12.60 4.55 -11.53
CA THR A 149 11.53 4.46 -10.54
C THR A 149 10.79 3.13 -10.57
N SER A 150 10.89 2.40 -11.67
CA SER A 150 10.31 1.08 -11.88
C SER A 150 11.27 0.17 -12.65
N TYR A 151 11.26 -1.12 -12.33
CA TYR A 151 12.21 -2.10 -12.86
C TYR A 151 11.48 -3.31 -13.44
N ASP A 152 11.71 -3.58 -14.72
CA ASP A 152 11.18 -4.74 -15.42
C ASP A 152 12.20 -5.88 -15.33
N GLN A 153 11.92 -6.90 -14.52
CA GLN A 153 12.77 -8.06 -14.34
C GLN A 153 12.75 -8.94 -15.57
N ARG A 154 13.86 -8.98 -16.31
CA ARG A 154 14.01 -9.73 -17.55
C ARG A 154 14.23 -11.22 -17.33
N GLY A 155 14.85 -11.59 -16.23
CA GLY A 155 15.21 -12.95 -15.88
C GLY A 155 16.70 -13.13 -15.64
N LEU A 156 17.16 -14.37 -15.67
CA LEU A 156 18.54 -14.73 -15.40
C LEU A 156 19.38 -14.80 -16.68
N VAL A 157 20.57 -14.20 -16.61
CA VAL A 157 21.65 -14.44 -17.57
C VAL A 157 22.55 -15.55 -16.99
N LEU A 158 22.70 -16.64 -17.70
CA LEU A 158 23.46 -17.80 -17.25
C LEU A 158 24.93 -17.67 -17.69
N LEU A 159 25.84 -18.08 -16.84
CA LEU A 159 27.27 -18.00 -17.08
C LEU A 159 27.88 -19.41 -16.89
N GLY A 160 28.81 -19.81 -17.71
CA GLY A 160 29.38 -21.13 -17.52
C GLY A 160 30.58 -21.47 -18.43
N PRO A 161 31.46 -22.31 -17.90
CA PRO A 161 31.45 -22.89 -16.55
C PRO A 161 31.90 -21.89 -15.48
N THR A 162 31.23 -21.88 -14.31
CA THR A 162 31.62 -21.11 -13.11
C THR A 162 31.10 -21.82 -11.86
N SER A 163 31.75 -21.67 -10.72
CA SER A 163 31.34 -22.23 -9.43
C SER A 163 30.30 -21.34 -8.73
N GLY A 164 30.20 -20.06 -9.11
CA GLY A 164 29.27 -19.10 -8.57
C GLY A 164 29.35 -17.76 -9.30
N VAL A 165 28.45 -16.84 -8.97
CA VAL A 165 28.43 -15.46 -9.50
C VAL A 165 28.24 -14.48 -8.35
N HIS A 166 29.30 -13.76 -8.00
CA HIS A 166 29.33 -12.74 -6.97
C HIS A 166 29.76 -11.41 -7.56
N ARG A 167 29.13 -10.33 -7.13
CA ARG A 167 29.41 -8.96 -7.56
C ARG A 167 29.43 -8.80 -9.09
N PRO A 168 28.36 -9.21 -9.79
CA PRO A 168 28.30 -9.08 -11.23
C PRO A 168 28.37 -7.61 -11.63
N THR A 169 29.25 -7.28 -12.58
CA THR A 169 29.34 -5.95 -13.18
C THR A 169 29.15 -6.07 -14.69
N VAL A 170 28.46 -5.12 -15.28
CA VAL A 170 28.18 -5.09 -16.73
C VAL A 170 28.54 -3.72 -17.27
N ILE A 171 29.38 -3.68 -18.28
CA ILE A 171 29.80 -2.45 -18.94
C ILE A 171 29.62 -2.61 -20.46
N TYR A 172 29.04 -1.62 -21.11
CA TYR A 172 28.99 -1.58 -22.56
C TYR A 172 30.30 -0.97 -23.10
N ASN A 173 30.99 -1.72 -23.95
CA ASN A 173 32.19 -1.25 -24.64
C ASN A 173 31.78 -0.70 -26.02
N ASP A 174 31.79 0.62 -26.15
CA ASP A 174 31.39 1.31 -27.38
C ASP A 174 32.29 0.97 -28.57
N ALA A 175 33.60 0.76 -28.33
CA ALA A 175 34.56 0.46 -29.38
C ALA A 175 34.33 -0.92 -30.00
N GLU A 176 33.98 -1.89 -29.18
CA GLU A 176 33.72 -3.28 -29.58
C GLU A 176 32.23 -3.54 -29.85
N ARG A 177 31.34 -2.61 -29.47
CA ARG A 177 29.88 -2.71 -29.57
C ARG A 177 29.34 -3.98 -28.90
N ARG A 178 29.85 -4.28 -27.70
CA ARG A 178 29.44 -5.44 -26.89
C ARG A 178 29.44 -5.13 -25.40
N TYR A 179 28.71 -5.92 -24.66
CA TYR A 179 28.71 -5.90 -23.20
C TYR A 179 29.83 -6.81 -22.71
N VAL A 180 30.60 -6.32 -21.73
CA VAL A 180 31.57 -7.07 -20.95
C VAL A 180 30.97 -7.27 -19.56
N ILE A 181 30.82 -8.52 -19.19
CA ILE A 181 30.29 -8.97 -17.87
C ILE A 181 31.47 -9.47 -17.09
N ARG A 182 31.63 -9.05 -15.83
CA ARG A 182 32.67 -9.51 -14.90
C ARG A 182 32.04 -9.90 -13.59
N TRP A 183 32.59 -10.91 -12.94
CA TRP A 183 32.19 -11.38 -11.62
C TRP A 183 33.32 -12.11 -10.92
N HIS A 184 33.11 -12.51 -9.66
CA HIS A 184 33.98 -13.44 -8.97
C HIS A 184 33.23 -14.76 -8.77
N ASP A 185 33.95 -15.87 -8.92
CA ASP A 185 33.41 -17.19 -8.60
C ASP A 185 33.49 -17.48 -7.08
N ASP A 186 33.04 -18.65 -6.63
CA ASP A 186 33.05 -19.02 -5.20
C ASP A 186 34.45 -19.14 -4.61
N ASP A 187 35.44 -19.39 -5.44
CA ASP A 187 36.86 -19.46 -5.05
C ASP A 187 37.53 -18.07 -5.07
N GLY A 188 36.78 -17.02 -5.50
CA GLY A 188 37.26 -15.65 -5.59
C GLY A 188 38.05 -15.33 -6.86
N HIS A 189 38.07 -16.25 -7.84
CA HIS A 189 38.69 -15.96 -9.12
C HIS A 189 37.88 -14.96 -9.92
N ALA A 190 38.58 -14.02 -10.56
CA ALA A 190 37.94 -13.08 -11.46
C ALA A 190 37.58 -13.78 -12.78
N MET A 191 36.33 -13.63 -13.19
CA MET A 191 35.75 -14.24 -14.38
C MET A 191 35.15 -13.18 -15.28
N ARG A 192 35.06 -13.46 -16.58
CA ARG A 192 34.38 -12.60 -17.54
C ARG A 192 33.62 -13.37 -18.61
N ALA A 193 32.64 -12.71 -19.19
CA ALA A 193 31.91 -13.13 -20.38
C ALA A 193 31.58 -11.90 -21.25
N VAL A 194 31.30 -12.14 -22.52
CA VAL A 194 30.94 -11.07 -23.45
C VAL A 194 29.69 -11.43 -24.26
N CYS A 195 28.84 -10.45 -24.56
CA CYS A 195 27.72 -10.63 -25.46
C CYS A 195 27.44 -9.35 -26.27
N ALA A 196 26.82 -9.50 -27.43
CA ALA A 196 26.42 -8.35 -28.26
C ALA A 196 25.14 -7.65 -27.73
N ASP A 197 24.22 -8.43 -27.15
CA ASP A 197 22.96 -7.94 -26.59
C ASP A 197 22.71 -8.64 -25.26
N ILE A 198 22.75 -7.88 -24.18
CA ILE A 198 22.57 -8.39 -22.82
C ILE A 198 21.11 -8.81 -22.53
N ILE A 199 20.13 -8.16 -23.20
CA ILE A 199 18.72 -8.51 -23.04
C ILE A 199 18.42 -9.82 -23.76
N ALA A 200 18.96 -10.02 -24.96
CA ALA A 200 18.84 -11.26 -25.71
C ALA A 200 19.60 -12.44 -25.03
N ALA A 201 20.58 -12.14 -24.15
CA ALA A 201 21.31 -13.15 -23.40
C ALA A 201 20.49 -13.77 -22.25
N VAL A 202 19.36 -13.18 -21.86
CA VAL A 202 18.50 -13.74 -20.81
C VAL A 202 18.04 -15.15 -21.20
N GLY A 203 18.16 -16.09 -20.27
CA GLY A 203 17.82 -17.50 -20.48
C GLY A 203 18.86 -18.29 -21.28
N THR A 204 19.95 -17.65 -21.75
CA THR A 204 21.04 -18.33 -22.46
C THR A 204 22.29 -18.41 -21.61
N THR A 205 23.12 -19.42 -21.84
CA THR A 205 24.42 -19.56 -21.16
C THR A 205 25.51 -18.89 -21.97
N LEU A 206 26.13 -17.86 -21.41
CA LEU A 206 27.31 -17.21 -21.99
C LEU A 206 28.58 -17.96 -21.56
N PRO A 207 29.51 -18.18 -22.47
CA PRO A 207 30.80 -18.79 -22.12
C PRO A 207 31.57 -17.93 -21.11
N ALA A 208 31.96 -18.52 -20.01
CA ALA A 208 32.79 -17.91 -18.98
C ALA A 208 34.28 -18.18 -19.25
N GLU A 209 35.11 -17.17 -19.08
CA GLU A 209 36.56 -17.28 -19.14
C GLU A 209 37.23 -16.53 -17.98
N PRO A 210 38.42 -16.91 -17.52
CA PRO A 210 39.16 -16.14 -16.52
C PRO A 210 39.39 -14.69 -17.00
N ASP A 211 39.33 -13.75 -16.08
CA ASP A 211 39.67 -12.33 -16.34
C ASP A 211 41.05 -12.02 -15.76
N ASP A 212 42.08 -12.22 -16.58
CA ASP A 212 43.47 -11.97 -16.20
C ASP A 212 43.77 -10.46 -15.97
N THR A 213 42.82 -9.57 -16.24
CA THR A 213 42.95 -8.13 -16.04
C THR A 213 42.46 -7.65 -14.69
N ALA A 214 41.76 -8.49 -13.93
CA ALA A 214 41.20 -8.17 -12.64
C ALA A 214 41.92 -8.96 -11.53
N GLU A 215 42.06 -8.35 -10.35
CA GLU A 215 42.66 -9.04 -9.20
C GLU A 215 41.64 -10.01 -8.57
N PRO A 216 42.05 -11.22 -8.18
CA PRO A 216 41.22 -12.15 -7.43
C PRO A 216 40.96 -11.62 -6.02
N ILE A 217 39.84 -11.99 -5.44
CA ILE A 217 39.49 -11.69 -4.03
C ILE A 217 39.59 -12.98 -3.20
N ALA A 218 39.77 -12.85 -1.88
CA ALA A 218 39.74 -14.01 -1.01
C ALA A 218 38.37 -14.72 -1.10
N ALA A 219 38.38 -16.07 -1.19
CA ALA A 219 37.15 -16.86 -1.30
C ALA A 219 36.19 -16.62 -0.15
N SER A 220 36.69 -16.37 1.07
CA SER A 220 35.85 -15.94 2.23
C SER A 220 35.14 -14.62 1.98
N ASN A 221 35.67 -13.75 1.13
CA ASN A 221 35.14 -12.46 0.82
C ASN A 221 34.13 -12.50 -0.34
N ALA A 222 34.09 -13.53 -1.16
CA ALA A 222 33.13 -13.70 -2.23
C ALA A 222 31.70 -13.91 -1.67
N ASN A 223 31.62 -14.66 -0.57
CA ASN A 223 30.35 -15.00 0.10
C ASN A 223 30.01 -14.12 1.30
N ASP A 224 30.94 -13.28 1.79
CA ASP A 224 30.71 -12.45 2.96
C ASP A 224 30.14 -11.08 2.57
N VAL A 225 28.89 -10.84 2.96
CA VAL A 225 28.21 -9.54 2.80
C VAL A 225 28.99 -8.41 3.49
N ASN A 226 29.73 -8.76 4.54
CA ASN A 226 30.48 -7.84 5.39
C ASN A 226 31.97 -7.78 5.02
N ALA A 227 32.43 -8.58 4.06
CA ALA A 227 33.84 -8.60 3.66
C ALA A 227 34.24 -7.27 3.03
N THR A 228 35.03 -6.56 3.76
CA THR A 228 35.56 -5.25 3.43
C THR A 228 36.80 -5.37 2.55
N SER A 229 36.63 -5.32 1.23
CA SER A 229 37.59 -4.59 0.43
C SER A 229 37.31 -3.11 0.65
N VAL A 230 38.25 -2.30 1.09
CA VAL A 230 38.15 -0.86 1.43
C VAL A 230 36.78 -0.25 1.11
N ARG A 231 35.82 -0.34 2.07
CA ARG A 231 34.48 0.24 1.91
C ARG A 231 34.66 1.75 1.92
N ARG A 232 34.33 2.40 0.82
CA ARG A 232 34.13 3.84 0.85
C ARG A 232 32.96 4.10 1.78
N ASP A 233 33.17 4.88 2.81
CA ASP A 233 32.09 5.34 3.69
C ASP A 233 31.25 6.37 2.93
N TYR A 234 30.00 6.05 2.70
CA TYR A 234 29.04 6.92 2.04
C TYR A 234 28.26 7.78 3.04
N GLY A 235 28.47 7.60 4.34
CA GLY A 235 27.69 8.25 5.40
C GLY A 235 26.24 7.75 5.48
N ILE A 236 25.95 6.60 4.89
CA ILE A 236 24.63 5.93 4.95
C ILE A 236 24.76 4.72 5.87
N ALA A 237 23.93 4.69 6.91
CA ALA A 237 23.96 3.59 7.87
C ALA A 237 23.75 2.24 7.19
N ASP A 238 24.62 1.28 7.55
CA ASP A 238 24.52 -0.13 7.16
C ASP A 238 24.54 -0.39 5.65
N ALA A 239 24.89 0.58 4.80
CA ALA A 239 24.96 0.41 3.37
C ALA A 239 26.08 -0.56 2.96
N VAL A 240 25.73 -1.50 2.08
CA VAL A 240 26.65 -2.37 1.35
C VAL A 240 26.69 -1.89 -0.10
N PRO A 241 27.70 -1.09 -0.51
CA PRO A 241 27.69 -0.45 -1.81
C PRO A 241 27.76 -1.44 -2.97
N GLY A 242 26.90 -1.21 -3.97
CA GLY A 242 27.06 -1.75 -5.32
C GLY A 242 27.99 -0.86 -6.14
N ASN A 243 27.40 0.11 -6.88
CA ASN A 243 28.20 1.07 -7.66
C ASN A 243 27.55 2.46 -7.73
N GLU A 244 28.36 3.42 -8.16
CA GLU A 244 27.93 4.79 -8.49
C GLU A 244 27.81 4.96 -10.00
N ILE A 245 26.81 5.74 -10.44
CA ILE A 245 26.69 6.23 -11.82
C ILE A 245 26.34 7.71 -11.82
N ASP A 246 26.78 8.41 -12.86
CA ASP A 246 26.33 9.80 -13.08
C ASP A 246 24.96 9.81 -13.76
N ILE A 247 24.08 10.67 -13.28
CA ILE A 247 22.75 10.91 -13.84
C ILE A 247 22.53 12.40 -14.11
N THR A 248 21.60 12.68 -15.01
CA THR A 248 21.22 14.04 -15.37
C THR A 248 20.35 14.67 -14.28
N GLU A 249 20.21 15.99 -14.30
CA GLU A 249 19.31 16.74 -13.43
C GLU A 249 17.84 16.27 -13.59
N GLN A 250 17.41 15.96 -14.82
CA GLN A 250 16.06 15.47 -15.09
C GLN A 250 15.82 14.09 -14.47
N GLU A 251 16.79 13.18 -14.54
CA GLU A 251 16.71 11.85 -13.94
C GLU A 251 16.70 11.94 -12.39
N ALA A 252 17.51 12.83 -11.84
CA ALA A 252 17.49 13.12 -10.40
C ALA A 252 16.15 13.72 -9.95
N ALA A 253 15.58 14.67 -10.71
CA ALA A 253 14.27 15.24 -10.43
C ALA A 253 13.15 14.19 -10.44
N THR A 254 13.19 13.24 -11.37
CA THR A 254 12.25 12.11 -11.43
C THR A 254 12.35 11.23 -10.16
N LEU A 255 13.57 10.90 -9.74
CA LEU A 255 13.80 10.12 -8.52
C LEU A 255 13.34 10.87 -7.26
N ILE A 256 13.61 12.17 -7.17
CA ILE A 256 13.18 13.01 -6.04
C ILE A 256 11.65 13.11 -6.01
N ALA A 257 11.00 13.30 -7.16
CA ALA A 257 9.54 13.36 -7.24
C ALA A 257 8.88 12.05 -6.79
N ARG A 258 9.54 10.91 -7.04
CA ARG A 258 8.99 9.58 -6.72
C ARG A 258 9.32 9.12 -5.30
N PHE A 259 10.55 9.31 -4.84
CA PHE A 259 11.10 8.71 -3.62
C PHE A 259 11.60 9.75 -2.60
N GLY A 260 11.59 11.02 -2.95
CA GLY A 260 11.89 12.11 -2.03
C GLY A 260 10.71 12.43 -1.13
N ARG A 261 10.98 13.08 -0.01
CA ARG A 261 9.91 13.62 0.84
C ARG A 261 9.26 14.81 0.17
N VAL A 262 7.94 14.83 0.14
CA VAL A 262 7.14 15.93 -0.38
C VAL A 262 6.74 16.84 0.79
N TYR A 263 6.99 18.14 0.65
CA TYR A 263 6.69 19.12 1.70
C TYR A 263 6.22 20.45 1.13
N ASN A 264 5.44 21.18 1.92
CA ASN A 264 4.87 22.47 1.55
C ASN A 264 5.96 23.56 1.40
N THR A 265 6.00 24.19 0.23
CA THR A 265 6.98 25.22 -0.16
C THR A 265 6.38 26.62 -0.29
N GLY A 266 5.06 26.74 -0.27
CA GLY A 266 4.40 28.03 -0.43
C GLY A 266 2.90 27.96 -0.34
N VAL A 267 2.29 29.14 -0.31
CA VAL A 267 0.83 29.32 -0.27
C VAL A 267 0.41 30.49 -1.12
N THR A 268 -0.74 30.36 -1.77
CA THR A 268 -1.41 31.48 -2.46
C THR A 268 -2.87 31.54 -2.05
N VAL A 269 -3.36 32.78 -1.87
CA VAL A 269 -4.78 33.06 -1.64
C VAL A 269 -5.28 33.91 -2.79
N PRO A 270 -6.41 33.59 -3.42
CA PRO A 270 -6.95 34.41 -4.50
C PRO A 270 -7.34 35.79 -3.98
N SER A 271 -7.04 36.83 -4.75
CA SER A 271 -7.57 38.18 -4.50
C SER A 271 -9.06 38.23 -4.85
N MET A 272 -9.85 38.82 -3.97
CA MET A 272 -11.29 38.94 -4.12
C MET A 272 -11.70 40.35 -4.57
N THR A 273 -12.88 40.47 -5.18
CA THR A 273 -13.43 41.74 -5.57
C THR A 273 -14.84 41.89 -4.97
N VAL A 274 -15.12 43.05 -4.40
CA VAL A 274 -16.41 43.39 -3.76
C VAL A 274 -16.95 44.68 -4.38
N SER A 275 -18.24 44.74 -4.64
CA SER A 275 -18.89 45.99 -5.07
C SER A 275 -19.03 46.99 -3.91
N ALA A 276 -18.83 48.26 -4.20
CA ALA A 276 -19.12 49.32 -3.23
C ALA A 276 -20.63 49.56 -3.01
N ASP A 277 -21.47 49.16 -3.97
CA ASP A 277 -22.91 49.41 -3.98
C ASP A 277 -23.71 48.17 -3.54
N LEU A 278 -23.30 47.50 -2.45
CA LEU A 278 -24.02 46.36 -1.88
C LEU A 278 -25.20 46.83 -0.99
N TYR A 279 -26.33 46.14 -1.11
CA TYR A 279 -27.41 46.30 -0.11
C TYR A 279 -27.25 45.26 1.03
N ASP A 280 -28.00 45.44 2.12
CA ASP A 280 -27.84 44.69 3.39
C ASP A 280 -27.88 43.16 3.21
N GLY A 281 -28.75 42.65 2.34
CA GLY A 281 -28.85 41.21 2.04
C GLY A 281 -27.58 40.68 1.34
N GLU A 282 -27.09 41.42 0.33
CA GLU A 282 -25.87 41.04 -0.39
C GLU A 282 -24.61 41.12 0.49
N ALA A 283 -24.57 42.07 1.42
CA ALA A 283 -23.48 42.23 2.37
C ALA A 283 -23.37 41.00 3.31
N ARG A 284 -24.50 40.40 3.71
CA ARG A 284 -24.49 39.15 4.50
C ARG A 284 -24.00 37.95 3.67
N ASP A 285 -24.46 37.84 2.42
CA ASP A 285 -24.04 36.77 1.53
C ASP A 285 -22.53 36.85 1.21
N LEU A 286 -21.99 38.08 1.22
CA LEU A 286 -20.59 38.37 1.06
C LEU A 286 -19.74 37.67 2.13
N ILE A 287 -20.10 37.74 3.41
CA ILE A 287 -19.38 37.06 4.50
C ILE A 287 -19.29 35.57 4.22
N GLY A 288 -20.41 34.95 3.85
CA GLY A 288 -20.46 33.53 3.51
C GLY A 288 -19.59 33.17 2.29
N SER A 289 -19.53 34.03 1.29
CA SER A 289 -18.71 33.87 0.10
C SER A 289 -17.22 33.99 0.41
N LEU A 290 -16.82 35.07 1.07
CA LEU A 290 -15.39 35.31 1.44
C LEU A 290 -14.91 34.28 2.45
N GLY A 291 -15.75 33.89 3.42
CA GLY A 291 -15.45 32.88 4.43
C GLY A 291 -15.14 31.50 3.85
N ARG A 292 -15.62 31.20 2.64
CA ARG A 292 -15.33 29.93 1.93
C ARG A 292 -14.09 30.02 1.03
N THR A 293 -13.41 31.16 0.96
CA THR A 293 -12.19 31.29 0.15
C THR A 293 -11.09 30.39 0.70
N ALA A 294 -10.65 29.44 -0.13
CA ALA A 294 -9.60 28.49 0.23
C ALA A 294 -8.22 28.99 -0.18
N ALA A 295 -7.20 28.53 0.51
CA ALA A 295 -5.80 28.73 0.14
C ALA A 295 -5.33 27.55 -0.75
N LYS A 296 -4.46 27.87 -1.72
CA LYS A 296 -3.78 26.87 -2.54
C LYS A 296 -2.36 26.73 -2.03
N LEU A 297 -2.04 25.55 -1.50
CA LEU A 297 -0.70 25.14 -1.09
C LEU A 297 0.10 24.64 -2.29
N GLN A 298 1.40 24.85 -2.28
CA GLN A 298 2.37 24.39 -3.27
C GLN A 298 3.36 23.47 -2.56
N TYR A 299 3.77 22.39 -3.23
CA TYR A 299 4.67 21.39 -2.66
C TYR A 299 5.94 21.23 -3.49
N SER A 300 6.95 20.63 -2.88
CA SER A 300 8.30 20.49 -3.43
C SER A 300 8.36 19.68 -4.73
N ASP A 301 7.39 18.80 -4.97
CA ASP A 301 7.23 17.97 -6.18
C ASP A 301 6.39 18.66 -7.27
N GLY A 302 5.98 19.90 -7.07
CA GLY A 302 5.12 20.65 -7.99
C GLY A 302 3.63 20.38 -7.82
N SER A 303 3.23 19.44 -6.95
CA SER A 303 1.83 19.20 -6.63
C SER A 303 1.22 20.37 -5.88
N THR A 304 -0.11 20.41 -5.79
CA THR A 304 -0.84 21.45 -5.10
C THR A 304 -2.04 20.88 -4.36
N ALA A 305 -2.45 21.51 -3.26
CA ALA A 305 -3.67 21.14 -2.55
C ALA A 305 -4.47 22.39 -2.14
N MET A 306 -5.80 22.29 -2.19
CA MET A 306 -6.68 23.32 -1.65
C MET A 306 -6.94 23.04 -0.17
N ARG A 307 -6.87 24.09 0.66
CA ARG A 307 -7.15 24.00 2.11
C ARG A 307 -8.10 25.11 2.52
N ALA A 308 -9.05 24.75 3.36
CA ALA A 308 -9.93 25.73 4.01
C ALA A 308 -9.11 26.66 4.90
N VAL A 309 -9.60 27.88 5.06
CA VAL A 309 -8.99 28.90 5.90
C VAL A 309 -10.00 29.38 6.92
N ASP A 310 -9.59 29.42 8.17
CA ASP A 310 -10.35 30.05 9.23
C ASP A 310 -10.04 31.56 9.19
N TRP A 311 -10.92 32.28 8.49
CA TRP A 311 -10.82 33.74 8.34
C TRP A 311 -11.27 34.45 9.62
N ASP A 312 -10.64 35.58 9.92
CA ASP A 312 -11.01 36.41 11.05
C ASP A 312 -12.47 36.89 10.92
N ALA A 313 -13.34 36.30 11.73
CA ALA A 313 -14.78 36.56 11.68
C ALA A 313 -15.13 38.03 12.01
N ALA A 314 -14.33 38.69 12.89
CA ALA A 314 -14.58 40.10 13.23
C ALA A 314 -14.21 41.01 12.05
N GLN A 315 -13.12 40.72 11.32
CA GLN A 315 -12.74 41.47 10.13
C GLN A 315 -13.75 41.25 8.98
N LEU A 316 -14.26 40.03 8.79
CA LEU A 316 -15.32 39.76 7.81
C LEU A 316 -16.61 40.49 8.18
N ALA A 317 -17.01 40.48 9.45
CA ALA A 317 -18.21 41.21 9.91
C ALA A 317 -18.07 42.73 9.72
N ALA A 318 -16.89 43.27 10.09
CA ALA A 318 -16.62 44.70 9.90
C ALA A 318 -16.67 45.13 8.42
N LEU A 319 -16.16 44.27 7.51
CA LEU A 319 -16.26 44.50 6.07
C LEU A 319 -17.72 44.52 5.58
N ALA A 320 -18.52 43.56 6.06
CA ALA A 320 -19.94 43.49 5.71
C ALA A 320 -20.75 44.70 6.27
N ASP A 321 -20.45 45.14 7.50
CA ASP A 321 -21.05 46.32 8.12
C ASP A 321 -20.66 47.60 7.36
N ASP A 322 -19.41 47.70 6.88
CA ASP A 322 -18.96 48.81 6.04
C ASP A 322 -19.67 48.79 4.67
N ALA A 323 -19.86 47.60 4.09
CA ALA A 323 -20.58 47.43 2.83
C ALA A 323 -22.07 47.82 2.99
N ALA A 324 -22.78 47.28 4.00
CA ALA A 324 -24.18 47.55 4.27
C ALA A 324 -24.45 49.03 4.59
N ALA A 325 -23.48 49.71 5.20
CA ALA A 325 -23.59 51.14 5.51
C ALA A 325 -23.10 52.07 4.38
N GLY A 326 -22.74 51.53 3.20
CA GLY A 326 -22.23 52.32 2.07
C GLY A 326 -20.91 53.04 2.35
N ARG A 327 -20.10 52.49 3.24
CA ARG A 327 -18.79 53.07 3.62
C ARG A 327 -17.62 52.57 2.74
N LEU A 328 -17.84 51.56 1.93
CA LEU A 328 -16.82 51.09 0.99
C LEU A 328 -16.66 52.08 -0.18
N LYS A 329 -15.43 52.35 -0.58
CA LYS A 329 -15.15 53.29 -1.68
C LYS A 329 -14.55 52.55 -2.88
N PRO A 330 -15.02 52.77 -4.11
CA PRO A 330 -14.39 52.25 -5.29
C PRO A 330 -12.89 52.57 -5.36
N GLY A 331 -12.07 51.57 -5.69
CA GLY A 331 -10.60 51.69 -5.68
C GLY A 331 -9.93 51.44 -4.34
N GLU A 332 -10.72 51.28 -3.26
CA GLU A 332 -10.17 50.93 -1.94
C GLU A 332 -9.69 49.49 -1.92
N ARG A 333 -8.68 49.19 -1.09
CA ARG A 333 -8.21 47.85 -0.80
C ARG A 333 -8.43 47.52 0.66
N ARG A 334 -8.97 46.36 0.94
CA ARG A 334 -9.17 45.80 2.27
C ARG A 334 -8.40 44.49 2.41
N THR A 335 -8.14 44.08 3.62
CA THR A 335 -7.51 42.78 3.91
C THR A 335 -8.25 42.05 5.02
N VAL A 336 -8.31 40.73 4.92
CA VAL A 336 -8.80 39.86 5.98
C VAL A 336 -7.72 38.83 6.28
N ARG A 337 -7.38 38.69 7.54
CA ARG A 337 -6.40 37.69 7.99
C ARG A 337 -7.10 36.36 8.20
N GLY A 338 -6.33 35.29 8.03
CA GLY A 338 -6.83 33.94 8.29
C GLY A 338 -5.71 32.98 8.66
N ARG A 339 -6.09 31.82 9.09
CA ARG A 339 -5.20 30.70 9.35
C ARG A 339 -5.65 29.50 8.53
N ILE A 340 -4.73 28.87 7.80
CA ILE A 340 -5.00 27.66 7.05
C ILE A 340 -5.41 26.57 8.04
N ARG A 341 -6.55 25.91 7.75
CA ARG A 341 -7.03 24.81 8.55
C ARG A 341 -6.25 23.56 8.23
N GLN A 342 -5.61 23.00 9.22
CA GLN A 342 -5.02 21.67 9.19
C GLN A 342 -5.92 20.76 10.02
N THR A 343 -6.35 19.65 9.42
CA THR A 343 -7.17 18.67 10.13
C THR A 343 -6.20 17.62 10.69
N ASP A 344 -6.03 17.66 12.01
CA ASP A 344 -5.26 16.67 12.73
C ASP A 344 -6.23 15.68 13.38
N TYR A 345 -6.01 14.41 13.16
CA TYR A 345 -6.69 13.35 13.88
C TYR A 345 -5.83 12.90 15.07
N PRO A 346 -6.45 12.48 16.19
CA PRO A 346 -5.69 11.91 17.32
C PRO A 346 -4.84 10.71 16.90
N VAL A 347 -3.69 10.55 17.55
CA VAL A 347 -2.78 9.43 17.40
C VAL A 347 -2.59 8.77 18.76
N PRO A 348 -3.04 7.53 18.97
CA PRO A 348 -3.90 6.78 18.07
C PRO A 348 -5.32 7.36 17.94
N PHE A 349 -6.00 7.03 16.85
CA PHE A 349 -7.40 7.43 16.65
C PHE A 349 -8.36 6.60 17.53
N ALA A 350 -8.15 5.28 17.54
CA ALA A 350 -8.87 4.37 18.42
C ALA A 350 -7.96 3.20 18.82
N VAL A 351 -7.79 3.05 20.13
CA VAL A 351 -6.95 2.02 20.75
C VAL A 351 -7.60 0.65 20.60
N GLU A 352 -6.80 -0.38 20.29
CA GLU A 352 -7.26 -1.77 20.13
C GLU A 352 -8.46 -1.90 19.16
N ARG A 353 -8.40 -1.17 18.06
CA ARG A 353 -9.35 -1.24 16.94
C ARG A 353 -8.57 -1.52 15.65
N ALA A 354 -8.56 -2.79 15.26
CA ALA A 354 -7.86 -3.26 14.07
C ALA A 354 -8.74 -3.21 12.82
N ASP A 355 -8.13 -3.28 11.64
CA ASP A 355 -8.83 -3.38 10.34
C ASP A 355 -9.94 -2.30 10.20
N PRO A 356 -9.63 -1.02 10.46
CA PRO A 356 -10.62 0.00 10.67
C PRO A 356 -11.26 0.49 9.37
N SER A 357 -12.55 0.77 9.42
CA SER A 357 -13.33 1.37 8.36
C SER A 357 -14.01 2.64 8.85
N VAL A 358 -13.82 3.75 8.14
CA VAL A 358 -14.57 5.00 8.31
C VAL A 358 -15.40 5.25 7.06
N PHE A 359 -16.68 5.46 7.23
CA PHE A 359 -17.61 5.63 6.13
C PHE A 359 -18.50 6.88 6.32
N ALA A 360 -18.51 7.74 5.29
CA ALA A 360 -19.40 8.90 5.23
C ALA A 360 -20.75 8.50 4.62
N TRP A 361 -21.85 8.77 5.29
CA TRP A 361 -23.18 8.38 4.83
C TRP A 361 -24.24 9.44 5.08
N ASN A 362 -25.12 9.65 4.10
CA ASN A 362 -26.23 10.55 4.23
C ASN A 362 -27.44 9.82 4.82
N TYR A 363 -27.69 10.02 6.10
CA TYR A 363 -28.83 9.45 6.80
C TYR A 363 -30.01 10.40 6.75
N ASN A 364 -30.96 10.13 5.85
CA ASN A 364 -32.22 10.91 5.71
C ASN A 364 -32.02 12.44 5.61
N GLY A 365 -30.91 12.86 4.97
CA GLY A 365 -30.56 14.28 4.79
C GLY A 365 -29.55 14.82 5.80
N GLU A 366 -29.18 14.04 6.82
CA GLU A 366 -28.10 14.35 7.75
C GLU A 366 -26.81 13.60 7.35
N GLN A 367 -25.69 14.34 7.27
CA GLN A 367 -24.37 13.71 7.04
C GLN A 367 -23.88 13.08 8.33
N LEU A 368 -23.72 11.76 8.32
CA LEU A 368 -23.12 10.98 9.41
C LEU A 368 -21.78 10.39 8.97
N PHE A 369 -20.94 10.14 9.94
CA PHE A 369 -19.71 9.35 9.82
C PHE A 369 -19.82 8.14 10.73
N MET A 370 -19.40 7.00 10.22
CA MET A 370 -19.41 5.75 10.95
C MET A 370 -18.01 5.19 11.03
N PHE A 371 -17.66 4.60 12.16
CA PHE A 371 -16.43 3.88 12.37
C PHE A 371 -16.75 2.47 12.85
N ILE A 372 -16.22 1.48 12.16
CA ILE A 372 -16.33 0.07 12.51
C ILE A 372 -14.95 -0.57 12.37
N ALA A 373 -14.63 -1.54 13.22
CA ALA A 373 -13.31 -2.16 13.23
C ALA A 373 -13.37 -3.55 13.88
N THR A 374 -12.35 -4.35 13.65
CA THR A 374 -12.10 -5.55 14.46
C THR A 374 -11.82 -5.13 15.90
N ASP A 375 -12.52 -5.69 16.86
CA ASP A 375 -12.22 -5.49 18.27
C ASP A 375 -10.99 -6.29 18.68
N ASP A 376 -9.93 -5.59 19.07
CA ASP A 376 -8.65 -6.18 19.47
C ASP A 376 -8.37 -6.02 20.99
N THR A 377 -9.40 -5.67 21.77
CA THR A 377 -9.31 -5.25 23.16
C THR A 377 -8.58 -6.24 24.08
N ASP A 378 -8.65 -7.52 23.81
CA ASP A 378 -7.95 -8.51 24.62
C ASP A 378 -6.54 -8.85 24.09
N GLY A 379 -6.05 -8.09 23.09
CA GLY A 379 -4.66 -8.09 22.64
C GLY A 379 -4.10 -9.43 22.17
N ASN A 380 -4.94 -10.44 22.09
CA ASN A 380 -4.49 -11.81 21.91
C ASN A 380 -4.91 -12.36 20.55
N CYS A 381 -4.18 -11.92 19.53
CA CYS A 381 -4.31 -12.53 18.20
C CYS A 381 -3.88 -14.02 18.16
N VAL A 382 -3.33 -14.54 19.26
CA VAL A 382 -2.93 -15.95 19.41
C VAL A 382 -4.09 -16.83 19.84
N ASP A 383 -5.07 -16.29 20.58
CA ASP A 383 -6.31 -17.01 20.87
C ASP A 383 -7.36 -16.68 19.80
N PRO A 384 -7.62 -17.56 18.84
CA PRO A 384 -8.61 -17.32 17.80
C PRO A 384 -10.03 -17.13 18.34
N ASN A 385 -10.27 -17.48 19.59
CA ASN A 385 -11.54 -17.29 20.29
C ASN A 385 -11.47 -16.17 21.33
N GLY A 386 -10.28 -15.63 21.59
CA GLY A 386 -10.07 -14.60 22.60
C GLY A 386 -10.51 -13.23 22.14
N GLY A 387 -11.17 -12.52 23.01
CA GLY A 387 -11.42 -11.09 22.94
C GLY A 387 -12.40 -10.56 21.92
N ARG A 388 -12.39 -11.05 20.73
CA ARG A 388 -13.22 -10.56 19.61
C ARG A 388 -14.62 -11.13 19.67
N THR A 389 -15.36 -10.73 20.69
CA THR A 389 -16.68 -11.30 20.99
C THR A 389 -17.83 -10.43 20.50
N HIS A 390 -17.55 -9.24 20.00
CA HIS A 390 -18.54 -8.29 19.48
C HIS A 390 -18.00 -7.51 18.27
N MET A 391 -18.90 -6.87 17.55
CA MET A 391 -18.61 -5.99 16.43
C MET A 391 -19.08 -4.57 16.75
N PRO A 392 -18.17 -3.69 17.24
CA PRO A 392 -18.54 -2.35 17.66
C PRO A 392 -18.70 -1.39 16.49
N LEU A 393 -19.73 -0.54 16.57
CA LEU A 393 -20.00 0.57 15.64
C LEU A 393 -20.02 1.89 16.41
N ARG A 394 -19.35 2.91 15.88
CA ARG A 394 -19.49 4.31 16.32
C ARG A 394 -20.18 5.12 15.23
N VAL A 395 -21.06 6.05 15.63
CA VAL A 395 -21.76 6.96 14.71
C VAL A 395 -21.68 8.37 15.25
N ALA A 396 -21.25 9.32 14.42
CA ALA A 396 -21.12 10.74 14.79
C ALA A 396 -21.37 11.65 13.59
N THR A 397 -21.44 12.95 13.84
CA THR A 397 -21.59 13.99 12.80
C THR A 397 -20.24 14.51 12.30
N SER A 398 -19.14 14.11 12.94
CA SER A 398 -17.78 14.41 12.50
C SER A 398 -16.87 13.20 12.70
N ILE A 399 -15.79 13.09 11.92
CA ILE A 399 -14.80 12.03 12.09
C ILE A 399 -14.08 12.20 13.43
N ALA A 400 -13.77 13.43 13.84
CA ALA A 400 -13.09 13.68 15.11
C ALA A 400 -13.86 13.12 16.31
N ASP A 401 -15.19 13.17 16.28
CA ASP A 401 -16.05 12.66 17.34
C ASP A 401 -16.09 11.12 17.41
N LEU A 402 -15.61 10.43 16.38
CA LEU A 402 -15.47 8.97 16.39
C LEU A 402 -14.25 8.50 17.18
N SER A 403 -13.28 9.36 17.44
CA SER A 403 -12.04 9.02 18.12
C SER A 403 -12.23 8.74 19.62
N ASP A 404 -11.29 7.96 20.20
CA ASP A 404 -11.26 7.74 21.66
C ASP A 404 -11.06 9.05 22.42
N ALA A 405 -10.25 9.97 21.90
CA ALA A 405 -10.01 11.28 22.50
C ALA A 405 -11.28 12.13 22.64
N ALA A 406 -12.27 11.90 21.78
CA ALA A 406 -13.59 12.56 21.86
C ALA A 406 -14.66 11.72 22.59
N GLY A 407 -14.28 10.62 23.24
CA GLY A 407 -15.19 9.70 23.92
C GLY A 407 -15.97 8.81 22.94
N GLY A 408 -15.42 8.54 21.74
CA GLY A 408 -16.03 7.67 20.74
C GLY A 408 -16.29 6.26 21.28
N ARG A 409 -15.35 5.72 22.07
CA ARG A 409 -15.48 4.41 22.69
C ARG A 409 -16.67 4.28 23.63
N ASP A 410 -16.99 5.31 24.40
CA ASP A 410 -18.14 5.31 25.33
C ASP A 410 -19.50 5.31 24.59
N ARG A 411 -19.49 5.56 23.29
CA ARG A 411 -20.66 5.60 22.40
C ARG A 411 -20.74 4.43 21.44
N GLU A 412 -19.89 3.43 21.59
CA GLU A 412 -19.94 2.22 20.80
C GLU A 412 -21.24 1.45 20.98
N ILE A 413 -21.69 0.86 19.89
CA ILE A 413 -22.90 0.03 19.83
C ILE A 413 -22.46 -1.33 19.29
N ASP A 414 -22.82 -2.39 19.98
CA ASP A 414 -22.56 -3.75 19.52
C ASP A 414 -23.57 -4.11 18.42
N LEU A 415 -23.14 -4.15 17.17
CA LEU A 415 -23.99 -4.61 16.06
C LEU A 415 -24.24 -6.12 16.14
N LEU A 416 -23.24 -6.87 16.52
CA LEU A 416 -23.27 -8.30 16.69
C LEU A 416 -22.46 -8.69 17.95
N THR A 417 -22.90 -9.77 18.59
CA THR A 417 -22.21 -10.36 19.73
C THR A 417 -22.06 -11.86 19.54
N ARG A 418 -21.13 -12.44 20.29
CA ARG A 418 -20.93 -13.88 20.34
C ARG A 418 -22.22 -14.60 20.70
N GLY A 419 -22.61 -15.57 19.87
CA GLY A 419 -23.85 -16.34 20.03
C GLY A 419 -24.96 -15.91 19.08
N ASP A 420 -24.87 -14.71 18.48
CA ASP A 420 -25.78 -14.32 17.40
C ASP A 420 -25.70 -15.29 16.23
N ARG A 421 -26.80 -15.44 15.51
CA ARG A 421 -26.91 -16.44 14.46
C ARG A 421 -26.93 -15.79 13.08
N ASN A 422 -26.27 -16.47 12.13
CA ASN A 422 -26.40 -16.12 10.72
C ASN A 422 -27.71 -16.67 10.10
N SER A 423 -27.96 -16.38 8.83
CA SER A 423 -29.15 -16.84 8.09
C SER A 423 -29.28 -18.37 7.96
N GLU A 424 -28.16 -19.09 8.13
CA GLU A 424 -28.12 -20.55 8.16
C GLU A 424 -28.47 -21.12 9.54
N GLY A 425 -28.74 -20.26 10.55
CA GLY A 425 -29.04 -20.64 11.92
C GLY A 425 -27.81 -21.03 12.75
N ARG A 426 -26.58 -20.85 12.21
CA ARG A 426 -25.34 -21.16 12.91
C ARG A 426 -24.98 -20.02 13.89
N ALA A 427 -24.62 -20.40 15.10
CA ALA A 427 -24.13 -19.45 16.08
C ALA A 427 -22.70 -18.98 15.72
N MET A 428 -22.51 -17.67 15.68
CA MET A 428 -21.19 -17.06 15.49
C MET A 428 -20.43 -17.08 16.80
N THR A 429 -19.18 -17.50 16.78
CA THR A 429 -18.36 -17.68 17.97
C THR A 429 -17.47 -16.48 18.26
N GLY A 430 -17.43 -15.49 17.37
CA GLY A 430 -16.61 -14.31 17.44
C GLY A 430 -15.90 -14.04 16.13
N CYS A 431 -14.64 -13.66 16.19
CA CYS A 431 -13.82 -13.09 15.13
C CYS A 431 -14.39 -11.73 14.69
N PHE A 432 -15.48 -11.65 13.95
CA PHE A 432 -16.05 -10.42 13.38
C PHE A 432 -14.96 -9.55 12.73
N TRP A 433 -14.07 -10.20 11.96
CA TRP A 433 -12.88 -9.57 11.43
C TRP A 433 -13.18 -8.68 10.24
N ALA A 434 -12.37 -7.63 10.13
CA ALA A 434 -12.32 -6.69 9.02
C ALA A 434 -13.72 -6.22 8.56
N PRO A 435 -14.56 -5.67 9.48
CA PRO A 435 -15.84 -5.15 9.08
C PRO A 435 -15.67 -3.88 8.25
N GLU A 436 -16.31 -3.84 7.09
CA GLU A 436 -16.20 -2.73 6.14
C GLU A 436 -17.60 -2.24 5.70
N LEU A 437 -17.81 -0.92 5.72
CA LEU A 437 -19.07 -0.28 5.37
C LEU A 437 -19.12 0.11 3.90
N HIS A 438 -20.25 -0.22 3.24
CA HIS A 438 -20.52 0.12 1.84
C HIS A 438 -21.99 0.44 1.61
N VAL A 439 -22.31 1.09 0.50
CA VAL A 439 -23.68 1.14 -0.04
C VAL A 439 -23.80 0.15 -1.18
N ILE A 440 -24.56 -0.92 -0.99
CA ILE A 440 -24.75 -1.99 -1.97
C ILE A 440 -26.23 -2.09 -2.31
N GLY A 441 -26.58 -1.95 -3.60
CA GLY A 441 -27.96 -1.97 -4.03
C GLY A 441 -28.84 -0.87 -3.40
N GLY A 442 -28.24 0.27 -3.05
CA GLY A 442 -28.90 1.40 -2.39
C GLY A 442 -29.12 1.22 -0.88
N LYS A 443 -28.52 0.22 -0.26
CA LYS A 443 -28.60 -0.05 1.18
C LYS A 443 -27.24 0.03 1.84
N LEU A 444 -27.18 0.66 3.00
CA LEU A 444 -25.99 0.60 3.85
C LEU A 444 -25.73 -0.85 4.26
N SER A 445 -24.52 -1.31 4.07
CA SER A 445 -24.13 -2.71 4.22
C SER A 445 -22.84 -2.82 5.02
N VAL A 446 -22.70 -3.87 5.81
CA VAL A 446 -21.44 -4.26 6.45
C VAL A 446 -20.99 -5.59 5.85
N LEU A 447 -19.77 -5.62 5.33
CA LEU A 447 -19.07 -6.83 4.94
C LEU A 447 -18.12 -7.21 6.08
N PHE A 448 -18.05 -8.48 6.47
CA PHE A 448 -17.19 -8.93 7.58
C PHE A 448 -17.01 -10.43 7.57
N MET A 449 -16.12 -10.95 8.42
CA MET A 449 -15.90 -12.39 8.59
C MET A 449 -16.17 -12.84 10.02
N PRO A 450 -17.29 -13.50 10.31
CA PRO A 450 -17.50 -14.21 11.57
C PRO A 450 -16.83 -15.58 11.54
N CYS A 451 -16.48 -16.09 12.73
CA CYS A 451 -16.09 -17.49 12.95
C CYS A 451 -17.27 -18.31 13.49
N PHE A 452 -17.17 -19.62 13.37
CA PHE A 452 -18.17 -20.58 13.83
C PHE A 452 -17.51 -21.74 14.56
N ASP A 453 -18.27 -22.48 15.40
CA ASP A 453 -17.79 -23.71 15.95
C ASP A 453 -17.48 -24.73 14.82
N GLY A 454 -16.30 -25.29 14.84
CA GLY A 454 -15.98 -26.44 13.99
C GLY A 454 -16.23 -27.75 14.74
N PRO A 455 -16.32 -28.89 14.06
CA PRO A 455 -16.59 -29.13 12.66
C PRO A 455 -18.09 -29.08 12.36
N ALA A 456 -18.52 -28.21 11.51
CA ALA A 456 -19.91 -28.16 11.05
C ALA A 456 -19.99 -28.62 9.59
N ALA A 457 -21.11 -29.19 9.20
CA ALA A 457 -21.41 -29.43 7.79
C ALA A 457 -21.60 -28.09 7.08
N ASP A 458 -21.04 -27.94 5.91
CA ASP A 458 -21.29 -26.80 5.05
C ASP A 458 -22.70 -26.87 4.43
N PRO A 459 -23.23 -25.77 3.88
CA PRO A 459 -24.55 -25.77 3.24
C PRO A 459 -24.72 -26.77 2.12
N ASP A 460 -23.62 -27.18 1.48
CA ASP A 460 -23.60 -28.25 0.47
C ASP A 460 -23.60 -29.67 1.07
N GLY A 461 -23.71 -29.81 2.39
CA GLY A 461 -23.71 -31.06 3.10
C GLY A 461 -22.34 -31.74 3.24
N THR A 462 -21.26 -31.11 2.77
CA THR A 462 -19.93 -31.64 2.97
C THR A 462 -19.49 -31.45 4.42
N ALA A 463 -18.93 -32.52 5.03
CA ALA A 463 -18.40 -32.41 6.36
C ALA A 463 -17.22 -31.42 6.42
N ASN A 464 -17.23 -30.52 7.38
CA ASN A 464 -16.08 -29.70 7.67
C ASN A 464 -15.01 -30.56 8.34
N ASP A 465 -14.00 -31.00 7.58
CA ASP A 465 -12.91 -31.87 8.02
C ASP A 465 -11.84 -31.17 8.86
N ARG A 466 -12.14 -29.97 9.37
CA ARG A 466 -11.21 -29.12 10.12
C ARG A 466 -11.17 -29.42 11.61
N ALA A 467 -11.58 -30.61 12.02
CA ALA A 467 -11.43 -31.06 13.40
C ALA A 467 -9.99 -30.82 13.88
N GLY A 468 -9.84 -30.07 14.96
CA GLY A 468 -8.55 -29.69 15.54
C GLY A 468 -7.88 -28.45 14.92
N LYS A 469 -8.49 -27.74 13.96
CA LYS A 469 -8.03 -26.43 13.50
C LYS A 469 -8.62 -25.29 14.33
N PRO A 470 -7.93 -24.15 14.43
CA PRO A 470 -8.48 -22.97 15.07
C PRO A 470 -9.83 -22.57 14.47
N ASP A 471 -10.67 -21.98 15.28
CA ASP A 471 -12.01 -21.53 14.93
C ASP A 471 -12.02 -20.52 13.75
N MET A 472 -11.00 -19.68 13.64
CA MET A 472 -10.82 -18.75 12.51
C MET A 472 -10.90 -19.43 11.14
N TRP A 473 -10.55 -20.70 11.02
CA TRP A 473 -10.62 -21.46 9.76
C TRP A 473 -12.05 -21.80 9.32
N THR A 474 -13.04 -21.54 10.17
CA THR A 474 -14.46 -21.65 9.83
C THR A 474 -15.00 -20.35 9.24
N GLY A 475 -14.21 -19.27 9.26
CA GLY A 475 -14.60 -17.93 8.85
C GLY A 475 -14.91 -17.81 7.37
N ARG A 476 -15.95 -17.05 7.05
CA ARG A 476 -16.39 -16.77 5.67
C ARG A 476 -16.89 -15.34 5.57
N CYS A 477 -16.70 -14.72 4.41
CA CYS A 477 -17.28 -13.43 4.13
C CYS A 477 -18.80 -13.47 4.26
N HIS A 478 -19.33 -12.56 5.07
CA HIS A 478 -20.75 -12.33 5.28
C HIS A 478 -21.12 -10.89 4.95
N ILE A 479 -22.40 -10.68 4.70
CA ILE A 479 -23.00 -9.36 4.52
C ILE A 479 -24.23 -9.23 5.42
N MET A 480 -24.39 -8.05 6.03
CA MET A 480 -25.65 -7.60 6.63
C MET A 480 -25.99 -6.20 6.11
N GLN A 481 -27.26 -5.89 5.97
CA GLN A 481 -27.73 -4.64 5.39
C GLN A 481 -28.69 -3.93 6.33
N LEU A 482 -28.60 -2.59 6.37
CA LEU A 482 -29.57 -1.76 7.07
C LEU A 482 -30.93 -1.88 6.39
N ARG A 483 -31.97 -2.06 7.18
CA ARG A 483 -33.35 -2.11 6.70
C ARG A 483 -33.87 -0.72 6.40
N GLN A 484 -34.82 -0.66 5.49
CA GLN A 484 -35.56 0.54 5.13
C GLN A 484 -37.01 0.39 5.55
N ASP A 485 -37.68 1.50 5.82
CA ASP A 485 -39.12 1.56 6.07
C ASP A 485 -39.95 1.34 4.76
N ALA A 486 -41.26 1.38 4.86
CA ALA A 486 -42.16 1.20 3.72
C ALA A 486 -42.04 2.30 2.64
N ASP A 487 -41.48 3.44 3.00
CA ASP A 487 -41.25 4.58 2.09
C ASP A 487 -39.82 4.56 1.50
N GLY A 488 -39.03 3.54 1.82
CA GLY A 488 -37.65 3.38 1.36
C GLY A 488 -36.64 4.26 2.08
N ARG A 489 -36.96 4.77 3.27
CA ARG A 489 -36.05 5.53 4.11
C ARG A 489 -35.27 4.59 5.00
N ASP A 490 -33.98 4.88 5.20
CA ASP A 490 -33.14 4.09 6.07
C ASP A 490 -33.58 4.16 7.53
N LEU A 491 -33.61 3.01 8.19
CA LEU A 491 -33.81 2.93 9.64
C LEU A 491 -32.54 3.40 10.38
N ASP A 492 -32.67 3.65 11.68
CA ASP A 492 -31.53 4.12 12.49
C ASP A 492 -30.42 3.04 12.54
N PRO A 493 -29.22 3.33 12.06
CA PRO A 493 -28.12 2.36 12.07
C PRO A 493 -27.60 2.03 13.48
N ARG A 494 -27.94 2.86 14.46
CA ARG A 494 -27.55 2.67 15.88
C ARG A 494 -28.38 1.63 16.60
N ASP A 495 -29.45 1.16 16.00
CA ASP A 495 -30.25 0.05 16.56
C ASP A 495 -29.90 -1.25 15.83
N PRO A 496 -29.25 -2.23 16.51
CA PRO A 496 -28.88 -3.52 15.91
C PRO A 496 -30.08 -4.27 15.31
N ALA A 497 -31.30 -4.07 15.85
CA ALA A 497 -32.49 -4.69 15.33
C ALA A 497 -32.90 -4.19 13.93
N ASN A 498 -32.36 -3.05 13.50
CA ASN A 498 -32.61 -2.51 12.17
C ASN A 498 -31.74 -3.12 11.08
N TRP A 499 -30.80 -3.96 11.42
CA TRP A 499 -29.98 -4.66 10.46
C TRP A 499 -30.55 -6.04 10.12
N THR A 500 -30.26 -6.53 8.92
CA THR A 500 -30.62 -7.90 8.53
C THR A 500 -29.77 -8.91 9.27
N VAL A 501 -30.26 -10.15 9.35
CA VAL A 501 -29.43 -11.27 9.82
C VAL A 501 -28.26 -11.43 8.84
N PRO A 502 -27.03 -11.66 9.32
CA PRO A 502 -25.88 -11.90 8.45
C PRO A 502 -26.05 -13.08 7.51
N GLU A 503 -25.74 -12.88 6.23
CA GLU A 503 -25.79 -13.90 5.20
C GLU A 503 -24.40 -14.18 4.61
N PRO A 504 -24.04 -15.47 4.38
CA PRO A 504 -22.77 -15.77 3.72
C PRO A 504 -22.79 -15.36 2.24
N ILE A 505 -21.65 -14.87 1.76
CA ILE A 505 -21.44 -14.60 0.35
C ILE A 505 -20.94 -15.87 -0.32
N LEU A 506 -21.61 -16.29 -1.38
CA LEU A 506 -21.34 -17.54 -2.09
C LEU A 506 -20.93 -17.28 -3.55
N GLY A 507 -20.15 -18.19 -4.07
CA GLY A 507 -19.75 -18.23 -5.48
C GLY A 507 -20.88 -18.70 -6.42
N PRO A 508 -20.61 -18.79 -7.71
CA PRO A 508 -21.55 -19.30 -8.71
C PRO A 508 -22.04 -20.71 -8.35
N GLY A 509 -23.35 -20.95 -8.51
CA GLY A 509 -23.95 -22.22 -8.15
C GLY A 509 -24.02 -22.49 -6.65
N GLU A 510 -24.02 -21.41 -5.83
CA GLU A 510 -24.11 -21.46 -4.37
C GLU A 510 -22.94 -22.17 -3.67
N ARG A 511 -21.80 -22.25 -4.36
CA ARG A 511 -20.57 -22.80 -3.80
C ARG A 511 -19.93 -21.84 -2.81
N ILE A 512 -19.29 -22.35 -1.78
CA ILE A 512 -18.45 -21.52 -0.90
C ILE A 512 -17.29 -20.91 -1.69
N LEU A 513 -16.86 -19.70 -1.30
CA LEU A 513 -15.84 -18.94 -2.05
C LEU A 513 -14.50 -19.68 -2.15
N ASN A 514 -14.09 -20.30 -1.08
CA ASN A 514 -12.87 -21.12 -1.01
C ASN A 514 -13.24 -22.57 -0.74
N PRO A 515 -13.46 -23.40 -1.77
CA PRO A 515 -13.97 -24.75 -1.59
C PRO A 515 -12.95 -25.71 -0.95
N VAL A 516 -11.67 -25.35 -0.91
CA VAL A 516 -10.60 -26.22 -0.38
C VAL A 516 -10.33 -25.93 1.10
N GLN A 517 -10.02 -24.68 1.46
CA GLN A 517 -9.74 -24.30 2.85
C GLN A 517 -10.94 -23.73 3.57
N ARG A 518 -11.94 -23.28 2.81
CA ARG A 518 -13.24 -22.79 3.28
C ARG A 518 -13.20 -21.48 4.07
N ILE A 519 -12.05 -20.83 4.18
CA ILE A 519 -11.90 -19.49 4.74
C ILE A 519 -11.86 -18.45 3.63
N SER A 520 -12.61 -17.36 3.80
CA SER A 520 -12.53 -16.15 3.00
C SER A 520 -12.75 -14.94 3.93
N LEU A 521 -11.98 -13.88 3.76
CA LEU A 521 -11.99 -12.73 4.66
C LEU A 521 -11.67 -11.42 3.91
N ASP A 522 -11.81 -10.28 4.61
CA ASP A 522 -11.40 -8.95 4.18
C ASP A 522 -12.07 -8.53 2.87
N MET A 523 -13.39 -8.67 2.80
CA MET A 523 -14.11 -8.40 1.57
C MET A 523 -14.44 -6.92 1.42
N THR A 524 -14.10 -6.36 0.27
CA THR A 524 -14.42 -4.99 -0.14
C THR A 524 -15.23 -4.96 -1.43
N VAL A 525 -15.73 -3.77 -1.79
CA VAL A 525 -16.49 -3.52 -3.02
C VAL A 525 -15.70 -2.62 -3.97
N ILE A 526 -15.65 -3.01 -5.23
CA ILE A 526 -15.13 -2.16 -6.32
C ILE A 526 -16.28 -1.86 -7.28
N VAL A 527 -16.52 -0.57 -7.55
CA VAL A 527 -17.50 -0.13 -8.54
C VAL A 527 -16.78 0.61 -9.66
N ASP A 528 -16.87 0.09 -10.87
CA ASP A 528 -16.32 0.73 -12.06
C ASP A 528 -17.34 0.76 -13.18
N SER A 529 -17.72 1.96 -13.60
CA SER A 529 -18.63 2.18 -14.74
C SER A 529 -19.94 1.38 -14.65
N GLY A 530 -20.51 1.29 -13.45
CA GLY A 530 -21.74 0.54 -13.17
C GLY A 530 -21.57 -0.97 -13.05
N ARG A 531 -20.37 -1.49 -13.15
CA ARG A 531 -20.05 -2.88 -12.87
C ARG A 531 -19.61 -3.01 -11.42
N TRP A 532 -20.06 -4.05 -10.75
CA TRP A 532 -19.82 -4.29 -9.32
C TRP A 532 -18.98 -5.54 -9.14
N TYR A 533 -17.95 -5.42 -8.32
CA TYR A 533 -17.05 -6.51 -7.99
C TYR A 533 -16.84 -6.58 -6.49
N TYR A 534 -16.75 -7.79 -5.95
CA TYR A 534 -16.10 -8.04 -4.68
C TYR A 534 -14.63 -8.35 -4.90
N ALA A 535 -13.78 -7.81 -4.00
CA ALA A 535 -12.42 -8.28 -3.84
C ALA A 535 -12.23 -8.74 -2.39
N TRP A 536 -11.49 -9.82 -2.19
CA TRP A 536 -11.32 -10.42 -0.86
C TRP A 536 -10.04 -11.22 -0.77
N GLN A 537 -9.64 -11.57 0.46
CA GLN A 537 -8.53 -12.48 0.71
C GLN A 537 -9.02 -13.93 0.78
N GLN A 538 -8.34 -14.81 0.10
CA GLN A 538 -8.32 -16.25 0.35
C GLN A 538 -6.96 -16.82 -0.03
N VAL A 539 -6.47 -17.79 0.74
CA VAL A 539 -5.19 -18.48 0.49
C VAL A 539 -4.02 -17.49 0.36
N GLY A 540 -3.99 -16.45 1.21
CA GLY A 540 -2.90 -15.47 1.23
C GLY A 540 -2.81 -14.57 -0.01
N SER A 541 -3.86 -14.47 -0.80
CA SER A 541 -3.89 -13.68 -2.04
C SER A 541 -5.18 -12.90 -2.16
N VAL A 542 -5.17 -11.82 -2.94
CA VAL A 542 -6.38 -11.06 -3.25
C VAL A 542 -7.05 -11.62 -4.50
N TRP A 543 -8.33 -11.91 -4.37
CA TRP A 543 -9.21 -12.42 -5.42
C TRP A 543 -10.28 -11.41 -5.75
N ILE A 544 -10.80 -11.43 -6.97
CA ILE A 544 -11.88 -10.57 -7.45
C ILE A 544 -12.91 -11.39 -8.21
N ALA A 545 -14.20 -11.02 -8.09
CA ALA A 545 -15.25 -11.55 -8.93
C ALA A 545 -16.42 -10.55 -9.07
N PRO A 546 -17.14 -10.56 -10.20
CA PRO A 546 -18.31 -9.72 -10.38
C PRO A 546 -19.50 -10.23 -9.55
N PHE A 547 -20.38 -9.30 -9.14
CA PHE A 547 -21.65 -9.62 -8.49
C PHE A 547 -22.75 -8.65 -8.92
N ASP A 548 -24.00 -9.02 -8.63
CA ASP A 548 -25.18 -8.17 -8.85
C ASP A 548 -25.54 -7.46 -7.53
N PRO A 549 -25.51 -6.12 -7.45
CA PRO A 549 -25.87 -5.38 -6.23
C PRO A 549 -27.33 -5.59 -5.79
N GLY A 550 -28.20 -6.08 -6.67
CA GLY A 550 -29.57 -6.52 -6.33
C GLY A 550 -29.61 -7.89 -5.65
N ARG A 551 -28.54 -8.67 -5.70
CA ARG A 551 -28.37 -9.98 -5.05
C ARG A 551 -26.97 -10.11 -4.45
N PRO A 552 -26.62 -9.28 -3.44
CA PRO A 552 -25.24 -9.14 -2.97
C PRO A 552 -24.63 -10.39 -2.33
N THR A 553 -25.43 -11.38 -2.01
CA THR A 553 -24.97 -12.64 -1.42
C THR A 553 -24.45 -13.66 -2.44
N ARG A 554 -24.40 -13.31 -3.74
CA ARG A 554 -24.01 -14.25 -4.82
C ARG A 554 -23.09 -13.59 -5.83
N LEU A 555 -21.98 -14.26 -6.11
CA LEU A 555 -21.15 -13.89 -7.26
C LEU A 555 -21.82 -14.28 -8.57
N THR A 556 -21.60 -13.46 -9.60
CA THR A 556 -22.12 -13.72 -10.96
C THR A 556 -21.06 -14.30 -11.90
N GLY A 557 -19.78 -14.32 -11.50
CA GLY A 557 -18.66 -14.90 -12.23
C GLY A 557 -17.70 -15.65 -11.32
N GLU A 558 -16.81 -16.41 -11.92
CA GLU A 558 -15.80 -17.16 -11.19
C GLU A 558 -14.75 -16.21 -10.58
N PRO A 559 -14.26 -16.52 -9.37
CA PRO A 559 -13.18 -15.78 -8.75
C PRO A 559 -11.87 -15.85 -9.53
N THR A 560 -11.16 -14.72 -9.63
CA THR A 560 -9.84 -14.64 -10.25
C THR A 560 -8.85 -14.02 -9.27
N GLN A 561 -7.66 -14.59 -9.19
CA GLN A 561 -6.57 -14.07 -8.36
C GLN A 561 -5.91 -12.88 -9.04
N ILE A 562 -5.85 -11.73 -8.38
CA ILE A 562 -5.28 -10.49 -8.95
C ILE A 562 -4.04 -9.99 -8.22
N VAL A 563 -3.85 -10.32 -6.94
CA VAL A 563 -2.64 -9.99 -6.19
C VAL A 563 -2.11 -11.22 -5.49
N VAL A 564 -0.82 -11.47 -5.67
CA VAL A 564 -0.08 -12.49 -4.94
C VAL A 564 1.11 -11.86 -4.23
N PRO A 565 1.46 -12.29 -3.00
CA PRO A 565 2.72 -11.90 -2.38
C PRO A 565 3.88 -12.51 -3.17
N GLU A 566 4.84 -11.67 -3.55
CA GLU A 566 5.91 -12.09 -4.46
C GLU A 566 7.26 -11.43 -4.16
N PHE A 567 7.25 -10.43 -3.31
CA PHE A 567 8.45 -9.71 -2.88
C PHE A 567 8.72 -9.97 -1.40
N ALA A 568 9.92 -9.65 -0.97
CA ALA A 568 10.28 -9.76 0.44
C ALA A 568 9.37 -8.95 1.37
N TRP A 569 8.93 -7.78 0.93
CA TRP A 569 8.12 -6.85 1.72
C TRP A 569 6.63 -7.25 1.82
N ASP A 570 6.10 -8.02 0.87
CA ASP A 570 4.73 -8.56 0.94
C ASP A 570 4.72 -10.08 1.18
N ASN A 571 5.70 -10.54 1.90
CA ASN A 571 5.97 -11.94 2.21
C ASN A 571 4.73 -12.66 2.77
N MET A 572 4.41 -13.81 2.21
CA MET A 572 3.42 -14.81 2.63
C MET A 572 1.94 -14.42 2.40
N ILE A 573 1.49 -13.21 2.69
CA ILE A 573 0.09 -12.81 2.66
C ILE A 573 -0.08 -11.51 1.90
N ALA A 574 -1.10 -11.46 1.04
CA ALA A 574 -1.72 -10.25 0.51
C ALA A 574 -3.19 -10.27 0.92
N GLU A 575 -3.60 -9.31 1.75
CA GLU A 575 -4.93 -9.26 2.37
C GLU A 575 -5.46 -7.82 2.48
N GLY A 576 -6.65 -7.61 3.06
CA GLY A 576 -7.22 -6.29 3.30
C GLY A 576 -7.33 -5.41 2.05
N PRO A 577 -7.87 -5.90 0.91
CA PRO A 577 -8.01 -5.08 -0.29
C PRO A 577 -9.04 -3.97 -0.06
N ASN A 578 -8.72 -2.75 -0.51
CA ASN A 578 -9.69 -1.66 -0.61
C ASN A 578 -9.38 -0.77 -1.81
N ALA A 579 -10.38 -0.27 -2.53
CA ALA A 579 -10.19 0.40 -3.80
C ALA A 579 -10.83 1.77 -3.88
N PHE A 580 -10.16 2.68 -4.56
CA PHE A 580 -10.62 4.03 -4.87
C PHE A 580 -10.37 4.36 -6.34
N VAL A 581 -11.32 5.06 -6.98
CA VAL A 581 -11.17 5.52 -8.37
C VAL A 581 -10.75 6.98 -8.38
N HIS A 582 -9.60 7.26 -8.97
CA HIS A 582 -9.07 8.61 -9.11
C HIS A 582 -8.52 8.82 -10.52
N GLU A 583 -8.88 9.93 -11.17
CA GLU A 583 -8.39 10.34 -12.50
C GLU A 583 -8.35 9.22 -13.55
N GLY A 584 -9.40 8.39 -13.60
CA GLY A 584 -9.51 7.31 -14.58
C GLY A 584 -8.66 6.08 -14.29
N LYS A 585 -8.14 5.96 -13.07
CA LYS A 585 -7.46 4.77 -12.56
C LYS A 585 -8.14 4.24 -11.29
N ILE A 586 -8.09 2.96 -11.09
CA ILE A 586 -8.43 2.28 -9.85
C ILE A 586 -7.13 2.11 -9.06
N PHE A 587 -7.13 2.57 -7.82
CA PHE A 587 -6.07 2.37 -6.84
C PHE A 587 -6.57 1.37 -5.82
N LEU A 588 -6.11 0.13 -5.91
CA LEU A 588 -6.42 -0.92 -4.95
C LEU A 588 -5.20 -1.09 -4.04
N ILE A 589 -5.36 -0.67 -2.79
CA ILE A 589 -4.42 -0.98 -1.73
C ILE A 589 -4.69 -2.39 -1.19
N TYR A 590 -3.66 -3.00 -0.64
CA TYR A 590 -3.75 -4.27 0.07
C TYR A 590 -2.64 -4.29 1.12
N SER A 591 -2.74 -5.21 2.07
CA SER A 591 -1.70 -5.38 3.08
C SER A 591 -0.84 -6.57 2.75
N GLY A 592 0.46 -6.37 2.84
CA GLY A 592 1.47 -7.39 2.60
C GLY A 592 2.16 -7.82 3.87
N SER A 593 2.68 -9.04 3.89
CA SER A 593 3.37 -9.67 5.00
C SER A 593 2.43 -10.09 6.16
N LEU A 594 2.98 -10.62 7.24
CA LEU A 594 2.21 -11.00 8.41
C LEU A 594 1.91 -9.78 9.28
N VAL A 595 0.75 -9.80 9.94
CA VAL A 595 0.40 -8.81 10.97
C VAL A 595 1.52 -8.73 11.99
N GLY A 596 1.95 -7.52 12.31
CA GLY A 596 3.07 -7.24 13.17
C GLY A 596 4.00 -6.22 12.53
N ILE A 597 5.26 -6.18 12.93
CA ILE A 597 6.22 -5.12 12.58
C ILE A 597 6.54 -5.01 11.07
N ASP A 598 6.48 -6.09 10.34
CA ASP A 598 6.75 -6.16 8.89
C ASP A 598 5.50 -6.04 8.01
N TYR A 599 4.33 -5.79 8.61
CA TYR A 599 3.10 -5.51 7.88
C TYR A 599 3.21 -4.19 7.12
N THR A 600 2.79 -4.19 5.86
CA THR A 600 2.95 -3.06 4.94
C THR A 600 1.68 -2.82 4.12
N THR A 601 1.55 -1.64 3.55
CA THR A 601 0.51 -1.36 2.55
C THR A 601 1.11 -1.39 1.15
N GLY A 602 0.64 -2.34 0.33
CA GLY A 602 0.95 -2.42 -1.09
C GLY A 602 -0.07 -1.72 -1.95
N LEU A 603 0.24 -1.58 -3.24
CA LEU A 603 -0.64 -0.95 -4.22
C LEU A 603 -0.63 -1.72 -5.54
N VAL A 604 -1.82 -1.98 -6.07
CA VAL A 604 -2.01 -2.32 -7.48
C VAL A 604 -2.94 -1.32 -8.14
N THR A 605 -2.69 -0.99 -9.39
CA THR A 605 -3.52 -0.06 -10.16
C THR A 605 -4.05 -0.70 -11.43
N ALA A 606 -5.25 -0.28 -11.85
CA ALA A 606 -5.85 -0.67 -13.11
C ALA A 606 -6.47 0.54 -13.80
N PRO A 607 -6.62 0.56 -15.14
CA PRO A 607 -7.43 1.56 -15.81
C PRO A 607 -8.89 1.45 -15.34
N ALA A 608 -9.54 2.57 -15.05
CA ALA A 608 -10.99 2.61 -14.83
C ALA A 608 -11.73 2.76 -16.15
N GLY A 609 -12.94 2.20 -16.24
CA GLY A 609 -13.83 2.36 -17.38
C GLY A 609 -14.27 1.07 -18.03
N VAL A 610 -15.29 1.16 -18.88
CA VAL A 610 -16.01 0.03 -19.49
C VAL A 610 -15.14 -0.95 -20.28
N ARG A 611 -13.95 -0.53 -20.74
CA ARG A 611 -13.03 -1.37 -21.51
C ARG A 611 -12.07 -2.20 -20.66
N ALA A 612 -11.91 -1.87 -19.39
CA ALA A 612 -11.05 -2.63 -18.49
C ALA A 612 -11.77 -3.90 -18.04
N ASP A 613 -11.13 -5.02 -18.14
CA ASP A 613 -11.57 -6.26 -17.51
C ASP A 613 -10.80 -6.44 -16.19
N LEU A 614 -11.46 -6.12 -15.08
CA LEU A 614 -10.84 -6.22 -13.76
C LEU A 614 -10.63 -7.66 -13.30
N THR A 615 -11.27 -8.63 -13.97
CA THR A 615 -11.05 -10.05 -13.72
C THR A 615 -9.88 -10.63 -14.53
N ASP A 616 -9.29 -9.85 -15.44
CA ASP A 616 -8.02 -10.23 -16.07
C ASP A 616 -6.84 -9.72 -15.21
N PRO A 617 -6.03 -10.62 -14.62
CA PRO A 617 -4.85 -10.22 -13.83
C PRO A 617 -3.89 -9.31 -14.59
N ALA A 618 -3.81 -9.42 -15.92
CA ALA A 618 -2.94 -8.60 -16.74
C ALA A 618 -3.37 -7.12 -16.81
N THR A 619 -4.60 -6.81 -16.39
CA THR A 619 -5.11 -5.43 -16.28
C THR A 619 -4.46 -4.67 -15.12
N TRP A 620 -3.98 -5.39 -14.10
CA TRP A 620 -3.44 -4.82 -12.87
C TRP A 620 -1.93 -4.65 -12.95
N THR A 621 -1.46 -3.50 -12.49
CA THR A 621 -0.03 -3.19 -12.34
C THR A 621 0.30 -3.07 -10.87
N LYS A 622 1.16 -3.94 -10.37
CA LYS A 622 1.61 -3.97 -8.98
C LYS A 622 2.82 -3.07 -8.79
N LEU A 623 2.86 -2.36 -7.68
CA LEU A 623 4.03 -1.59 -7.25
C LEU A 623 5.10 -2.56 -6.72
N ASP A 624 6.36 -2.33 -7.09
CA ASP A 624 7.48 -3.21 -6.72
C ASP A 624 7.96 -3.03 -5.27
N TYR A 625 7.49 -2.00 -4.57
CA TYR A 625 7.83 -1.64 -3.20
C TYR A 625 6.55 -1.21 -2.46
N PRO A 626 6.53 -1.23 -1.11
CA PRO A 626 5.32 -0.86 -0.37
C PRO A 626 5.01 0.63 -0.50
N LEU A 627 3.72 0.95 -0.60
CA LEU A 627 3.21 2.32 -0.58
C LEU A 627 3.39 2.95 0.80
N GLN A 628 3.18 2.16 1.87
CA GLN A 628 3.43 2.54 3.25
C GLN A 628 4.03 1.34 4.01
N LYS A 629 4.86 1.65 4.98
CA LYS A 629 5.61 0.71 5.81
C LYS A 629 5.78 1.28 7.21
N SER A 630 6.35 0.51 8.13
CA SER A 630 6.80 1.03 9.43
C SER A 630 7.64 2.29 9.25
N GLY A 631 7.39 3.33 10.03
CA GLY A 631 8.08 4.60 9.87
C GLY A 631 7.73 5.63 10.94
N MET A 632 8.43 6.76 10.87
CA MET A 632 8.16 7.90 11.75
C MET A 632 6.94 8.68 11.26
N TYR A 633 6.03 8.98 12.19
CA TYR A 633 4.94 9.89 11.94
C TYR A 633 4.80 10.89 13.08
N ASN A 634 5.03 12.18 12.80
CA ASN A 634 4.97 13.29 13.78
C ASN A 634 5.83 13.06 15.02
N GLY A 635 6.99 12.42 14.86
CA GLY A 635 7.94 12.15 15.94
C GLY A 635 7.75 10.83 16.67
N GLU A 636 6.76 10.01 16.28
CA GLU A 636 6.49 8.69 16.85
C GLU A 636 6.70 7.58 15.81
N TRP A 637 7.28 6.47 16.22
CA TRP A 637 7.39 5.27 15.39
C TRP A 637 6.06 4.53 15.35
N GLN A 638 5.55 4.31 14.15
CA GLN A 638 4.43 3.43 13.89
C GLN A 638 4.94 2.17 13.19
N LEU A 639 4.65 1.03 13.77
CA LEU A 639 5.12 -0.27 13.32
C LEU A 639 4.00 -1.03 12.64
N GLY A 640 4.32 -1.77 11.56
CA GLY A 640 3.37 -2.66 10.92
C GLY A 640 2.09 -1.97 10.46
N THR A 641 2.22 -0.91 9.68
CA THR A 641 1.09 -0.13 9.16
C THR A 641 0.41 -0.83 8.00
N GLY A 642 -0.89 -1.08 8.11
CA GLY A 642 -1.62 -1.77 7.05
C GLY A 642 -3.11 -1.91 7.32
N HIS A 643 -3.76 -2.79 6.58
CA HIS A 643 -5.20 -3.05 6.53
C HIS A 643 -5.99 -1.75 6.44
N GLY A 644 -5.66 -1.00 5.40
CA GLY A 644 -6.19 0.33 5.22
C GLY A 644 -7.39 0.40 4.31
N MET A 645 -8.19 1.46 4.49
CA MET A 645 -9.26 1.78 3.56
C MET A 645 -9.22 3.25 3.15
N TRP A 646 -9.70 3.52 1.94
CA TRP A 646 -9.96 4.86 1.46
C TRP A 646 -11.29 5.38 1.99
N SER A 647 -11.33 6.62 2.43
CA SER A 647 -12.55 7.30 2.85
C SER A 647 -12.46 8.81 2.58
N HIS A 648 -13.48 9.58 3.00
CA HIS A 648 -13.50 11.02 2.82
C HIS A 648 -13.85 11.72 4.14
N ASP A 649 -13.21 12.87 4.37
CA ASP A 649 -13.53 13.73 5.50
C ASP A 649 -14.77 14.61 5.22
N GLU A 650 -15.16 15.45 6.19
CA GLU A 650 -16.30 16.38 6.10
C GLU A 650 -16.16 17.38 4.95
N GLY A 651 -14.93 17.66 4.52
CA GLY A 651 -14.63 18.54 3.40
C GLY A 651 -14.55 17.82 2.05
N GLY A 652 -14.80 16.50 2.02
CA GLY A 652 -14.66 15.68 0.82
C GLY A 652 -13.20 15.39 0.44
N ASN A 653 -12.24 15.64 1.34
CA ASN A 653 -10.84 15.27 1.09
C ASN A 653 -10.65 13.78 1.33
N LEU A 654 -9.82 13.15 0.49
CA LEU A 654 -9.48 11.74 0.67
C LEU A 654 -8.68 11.55 1.96
N ILE A 655 -9.09 10.59 2.74
CA ILE A 655 -8.39 10.12 3.94
C ILE A 655 -8.06 8.64 3.81
N TYR A 656 -7.03 8.23 4.50
CA TYR A 656 -6.58 6.87 4.66
C TYR A 656 -6.78 6.45 6.11
N VAL A 657 -7.55 5.39 6.30
CA VAL A 657 -7.85 4.80 7.60
C VAL A 657 -7.18 3.45 7.66
N PHE A 658 -6.37 3.18 8.68
CA PHE A 658 -5.55 1.97 8.75
C PHE A 658 -5.23 1.65 10.21
N HIS A 659 -4.54 0.53 10.47
CA HIS A 659 -4.01 0.27 11.80
C HIS A 659 -2.47 0.21 11.79
N ASN A 660 -1.87 0.43 12.95
CA ASN A 660 -0.50 0.07 13.25
C ASN A 660 -0.46 -0.96 14.37
N ALA A 661 0.62 -1.72 14.42
CA ALA A 661 0.86 -2.73 15.45
C ALA A 661 1.46 -2.09 16.71
N GLU A 662 0.93 -2.48 17.87
CA GLU A 662 1.43 -2.07 19.17
C GLU A 662 2.37 -3.12 19.76
N TYR A 663 3.44 -2.65 20.38
CA TYR A 663 4.45 -3.50 21.01
C TYR A 663 4.77 -2.99 22.42
N ASP A 664 4.48 -3.81 23.41
CA ASP A 664 4.95 -3.59 24.78
C ASP A 664 6.15 -4.50 25.08
N ASN A 665 7.28 -3.88 25.49
CA ASN A 665 8.52 -4.59 25.82
C ASN A 665 8.95 -5.64 24.77
N GLY A 666 8.72 -5.34 23.47
CA GLY A 666 9.05 -6.22 22.38
C GLY A 666 8.03 -7.34 22.12
N ARG A 667 6.91 -7.36 22.83
CA ARG A 667 5.79 -8.26 22.58
C ARG A 667 4.70 -7.55 21.83
N TYR A 668 4.16 -8.20 20.83
CA TYR A 668 2.98 -7.74 20.11
C TYR A 668 1.79 -7.69 21.07
N GLY A 669 1.14 -6.53 21.17
CA GLY A 669 0.06 -6.26 22.12
C GLY A 669 -1.32 -6.08 21.51
N GLY A 670 -1.39 -5.77 20.23
CA GLY A 670 -2.62 -5.45 19.53
C GLY A 670 -2.40 -4.45 18.40
N ARG A 671 -3.46 -3.81 17.93
CA ARG A 671 -3.44 -2.88 16.81
C ARG A 671 -4.32 -1.67 17.09
N ASP A 672 -3.81 -0.50 16.80
CA ASP A 672 -4.50 0.76 16.98
C ASP A 672 -4.89 1.38 15.64
N ALA A 673 -6.14 1.84 15.54
CA ALA A 673 -6.62 2.55 14.36
C ALA A 673 -6.01 3.94 14.23
N GLN A 674 -5.73 4.31 12.99
CA GLN A 674 -5.17 5.61 12.59
C GLN A 674 -6.01 6.21 11.47
N VAL A 675 -6.04 7.53 11.40
CA VAL A 675 -6.67 8.29 10.30
C VAL A 675 -5.71 9.35 9.81
N ARG A 676 -5.48 9.43 8.51
CA ARG A 676 -4.62 10.44 7.88
C ARG A 676 -5.23 11.00 6.62
N ARG A 677 -4.90 12.24 6.31
CA ARG A 677 -5.21 12.80 5.00
C ARG A 677 -4.28 12.23 3.94
N VAL A 678 -4.81 11.94 2.77
CA VAL A 678 -4.03 11.54 1.60
C VAL A 678 -3.62 12.79 0.82
N HIS A 679 -2.36 12.86 0.45
CA HIS A 679 -1.85 13.83 -0.51
C HIS A 679 -1.58 13.15 -1.84
N TRP A 680 -1.86 13.83 -2.96
CA TRP A 680 -1.53 13.36 -4.28
C TRP A 680 -0.25 14.01 -4.76
N SER A 681 0.78 13.23 -5.05
CA SER A 681 2.05 13.72 -5.59
C SER A 681 1.87 14.31 -7.00
N GLY A 682 2.86 15.06 -7.46
CA GLY A 682 2.89 15.59 -8.83
C GLY A 682 2.84 14.52 -9.94
N GLU A 683 3.17 13.28 -9.62
CA GLU A 683 3.07 12.12 -10.50
C GLU A 683 1.73 11.35 -10.39
N GLY A 684 0.80 11.83 -9.57
CA GLY A 684 -0.50 11.20 -9.36
C GLY A 684 -0.43 9.93 -8.50
N MET A 685 0.53 9.86 -7.58
CA MET A 685 0.62 8.79 -6.58
C MET A 685 0.12 9.28 -5.23
N PRO A 686 -0.59 8.44 -4.46
CA PRO A 686 -1.00 8.79 -3.11
C PRO A 686 0.19 8.74 -2.15
N ILE A 687 0.27 9.72 -1.28
CA ILE A 687 1.22 9.79 -0.16
C ILE A 687 0.40 9.64 1.12
N LEU A 688 0.69 8.62 1.93
CA LEU A 688 -0.11 8.20 3.08
C LEU A 688 0.49 8.63 4.43
N ASP A 689 1.75 9.05 4.46
CA ASP A 689 2.54 9.30 5.65
C ASP A 689 3.16 10.70 5.73
N MET A 690 2.59 11.65 4.95
CA MET A 690 3.00 13.05 5.00
C MET A 690 2.85 13.60 6.43
N GLN A 691 3.94 14.09 6.99
CA GLN A 691 3.95 14.62 8.35
C GLN A 691 3.25 15.98 8.41
N ARG A 692 2.84 16.37 9.60
CA ARG A 692 2.13 17.63 9.85
C ARG A 692 2.84 18.85 9.25
N ASP A 693 4.13 18.99 9.52
CA ASP A 693 4.92 20.13 9.04
C ASP A 693 5.26 20.05 7.54
N GLU A 694 5.19 18.87 6.96
CA GLU A 694 5.29 18.65 5.51
C GLU A 694 3.99 19.00 4.80
N GLU A 695 2.83 18.64 5.39
CA GLU A 695 1.51 19.02 4.85
C GLU A 695 1.33 20.54 4.83
N LEU A 696 1.70 21.21 5.92
CA LEU A 696 1.62 22.65 6.06
C LEU A 696 2.83 23.17 6.85
N ASN A 697 3.77 23.80 6.16
CA ASN A 697 4.88 24.45 6.81
C ASN A 697 4.33 25.56 7.74
N PRO A 698 4.70 25.54 9.03
CA PRO A 698 4.22 26.54 10.00
C PRO A 698 4.44 28.01 9.58
N ALA A 699 5.47 28.28 8.77
CA ALA A 699 5.75 29.60 8.23
C ALA A 699 4.67 30.12 7.28
N TYR A 700 3.88 29.22 6.66
CA TYR A 700 2.80 29.57 5.71
C TYR A 700 1.40 29.41 6.31
N ALA A 701 1.27 29.02 7.56
CA ALA A 701 -0.03 28.78 8.20
C ALA A 701 -0.89 30.04 8.31
N GLY A 702 -0.29 31.22 8.49
CA GLY A 702 -0.99 32.51 8.50
C GLY A 702 -1.07 33.11 7.10
N VAL A 703 -2.27 33.49 6.67
CA VAL A 703 -2.53 34.04 5.34
C VAL A 703 -3.34 35.35 5.40
N THR A 704 -3.31 36.10 4.30
CA THR A 704 -4.10 37.33 4.16
C THR A 704 -4.81 37.29 2.82
N MET A 705 -6.12 37.52 2.83
CA MET A 705 -6.94 37.73 1.65
C MET A 705 -6.96 39.21 1.30
N GLU A 706 -6.59 39.55 0.08
CA GLU A 706 -6.72 40.91 -0.45
C GLU A 706 -8.08 41.07 -1.12
N ILE A 707 -8.76 42.18 -0.84
CA ILE A 707 -10.08 42.52 -1.34
C ILE A 707 -10.02 43.88 -2.02
N ALA A 708 -10.31 43.90 -3.30
CA ALA A 708 -10.44 45.14 -4.09
C ALA A 708 -11.92 45.59 -4.10
N VAL A 709 -12.19 46.84 -3.75
CA VAL A 709 -13.53 47.42 -3.84
C VAL A 709 -13.70 48.06 -5.22
N ARG A 710 -14.74 47.72 -5.94
CA ARG A 710 -15.12 48.26 -7.26
C ARG A 710 -16.41 49.02 -7.21
#